data_cff1a0c0fcf7aa0796debd55b977938e
#
_entry.id   cff1a0c0fcf7aa0796debd55b977938e
#
_cell.length_a   1.000
_cell.length_b   1.000
_cell.length_c   1.000
_cell.angle_alpha   90.00
_cell.angle_beta   90.00
_cell.angle_gamma   90.00
#
_symmetry.space_group_name_H-M   'P 1'
#
loop_
_entity.id
_entity.type
_entity.pdbx_description
1 polymer ?
#
loop_
_entity_poly.entity_id
_entity_poly.type
_entity_poly.pdbx_seq_one_letter_code
_entity_poly.pdbx_strand_id
1 'polypeptide(L)'
;MKTILRKPSLAPFLSLLLACLVATMASVRLPAQTAEPAAETETYKVNSLRVRFVGTSNVSEQVVRANMQIKEGTSVDEVIIDRDIRTLYKTGLFEFIEVKRENLPGSLVNLVVEVTPKYRVLTVRFQGNKRIKTSRLENEVQTKDNASLDERQVKEDAEALRTYYQKKGYNQVQVSYSVERNRETGFGSVLFKIREGDAVKIDDIRFVGNAHFKAKALRKVMETKRHWMFSWLTSSGRFKDDTFEDDLDKLRDFYREQGYLDIEIAPESVRYDYPKPGKLLLTITVNEGRRYYIGAISLKGNKLYPETLLKRILRQKTGKVFAPSLLDKDTERLEDFYGRDGYLDTRVALNRKPNVATGNIDIEYEVHESEKFNVESIHIEGNTKSRSTVILRELTLGPGDVFNTVRMKISKYRLENTRFFDEVNLSPEETNIPGRRNLKVVVKEARTGNLSFGAGYSSLERATFFVELAQGNFDFRSPRSFFQGDGQKFRIRLQYGSSSSEMVMSFEEPWFMQKQLAVGFELFRTSSDYFSDYYEEIRTGGEIYVRKHLIELIEARYSYSYQVIDITDVTSSAPTAVQEWAGTTAISKVGLQLLRDTRDKIISTTRGNRSELNFAVAGGPVGGDINYYSMEYRGAQFFPVFETQQQTLSLLGRVGVMNEFGNKRDAYGNPVEIPFYEKF
;
A
#
# COMPACT_ATOMS: atom_id res chain seq x y z
N MET A 1 42.40 -36.91 -16.07
CA MET A 1 42.96 -37.06 -14.71
C MET A 1 41.93 -36.51 -13.73
N LYS A 2 41.27 -37.39 -12.99
CA LYS A 2 40.25 -37.06 -11.98
C LYS A 2 40.96 -36.69 -10.69
N THR A 3 40.69 -35.53 -10.13
CA THR A 3 41.10 -35.20 -8.76
C THR A 3 39.85 -34.88 -7.95
N ILE A 4 39.54 -35.78 -7.04
CA ILE A 4 38.45 -35.74 -6.08
C ILE A 4 38.89 -34.82 -4.92
N LEU A 5 38.22 -33.72 -4.68
CA LEU A 5 38.35 -32.90 -3.45
C LEU A 5 37.24 -33.24 -2.46
N ARG A 6 37.65 -33.86 -1.35
CA ARG A 6 36.84 -34.17 -0.15
C ARG A 6 36.44 -32.88 0.55
N LYS A 7 35.17 -32.80 0.94
CA LYS A 7 34.66 -31.79 1.90
C LYS A 7 35.15 -32.13 3.31
N PRO A 8 35.62 -31.17 4.11
CA PRO A 8 35.88 -31.39 5.53
C PRO A 8 34.58 -31.33 6.33
N SER A 9 34.38 -32.28 7.21
CA SER A 9 33.27 -32.41 8.15
C SER A 9 33.40 -31.40 9.31
N LEU A 10 32.34 -30.67 9.61
CA LEU A 10 32.20 -29.64 10.66
C LEU A 10 31.92 -30.24 12.07
N ALA A 11 32.26 -31.49 12.34
CA ALA A 11 31.92 -32.17 13.57
C ALA A 11 32.78 -31.90 14.84
N PRO A 12 33.99 -31.34 14.81
CA PRO A 12 34.74 -31.16 16.07
C PRO A 12 34.58 -29.79 16.73
N PHE A 13 33.89 -28.80 16.12
CA PHE A 13 33.79 -27.46 16.74
C PHE A 13 32.60 -27.28 17.69
N LEU A 14 31.58 -28.14 17.60
CA LEU A 14 30.38 -28.03 18.44
C LEU A 14 30.57 -28.69 19.83
N SER A 15 31.53 -29.60 19.99
CA SER A 15 31.82 -30.24 21.25
C SER A 15 32.69 -29.43 22.21
N LEU A 16 33.46 -28.46 21.70
CA LEU A 16 34.33 -27.63 22.52
C LEU A 16 33.58 -26.41 23.15
N LEU A 17 32.50 -25.95 22.51
CA LEU A 17 31.67 -24.85 23.02
C LEU A 17 30.70 -25.32 24.15
N LEU A 18 30.30 -26.57 24.13
CA LEU A 18 29.45 -27.12 25.19
C LEU A 18 30.25 -27.46 26.46
N ALA A 19 31.56 -27.75 26.36
CA ALA A 19 32.44 -28.01 27.50
C ALA A 19 32.83 -26.72 28.25
N CYS A 20 32.93 -25.57 27.60
CA CYS A 20 33.22 -24.31 28.25
C CYS A 20 32.02 -23.70 28.99
N LEU A 21 30.77 -24.02 28.60
CA LEU A 21 29.58 -23.52 29.28
C LEU A 21 29.24 -24.27 30.59
N VAL A 22 29.77 -25.48 30.78
CA VAL A 22 29.58 -26.27 32.00
C VAL A 22 30.63 -25.95 33.06
N ALA A 23 31.78 -25.39 32.71
CA ALA A 23 32.87 -25.08 33.64
C ALA A 23 32.75 -23.74 34.38
N THR A 24 31.82 -22.84 33.97
CA THR A 24 31.65 -21.50 34.59
C THR A 24 30.49 -21.40 35.59
N MET A 25 29.77 -22.50 35.85
CA MET A 25 28.66 -22.51 36.84
C MET A 25 28.98 -23.21 38.16
N ALA A 26 30.24 -23.47 38.49
CA ALA A 26 30.63 -24.17 39.70
C ALA A 26 31.39 -23.30 40.69
N SER A 27 30.81 -22.16 41.16
CA SER A 27 31.24 -21.54 42.42
C SER A 27 30.32 -20.37 42.85
N VAL A 28 29.05 -20.65 43.12
CA VAL A 28 28.26 -19.86 44.05
C VAL A 28 27.63 -20.78 45.05
N ARG A 29 28.25 -20.89 46.22
CA ARG A 29 27.68 -21.57 47.42
C ARG A 29 26.60 -20.64 48.00
N LEU A 30 25.33 -20.94 47.76
CA LEU A 30 24.21 -20.46 48.57
C LEU A 30 24.08 -21.40 49.81
N PRO A 31 23.71 -20.87 50.98
CA PRO A 31 23.52 -21.67 52.19
C PRO A 31 22.38 -22.64 51.97
N ALA A 32 22.57 -23.88 52.41
CA ALA A 32 21.58 -24.91 52.35
C ALA A 32 20.37 -24.53 53.20
N GLN A 33 19.26 -24.20 52.53
CA GLN A 33 17.93 -24.37 53.14
C GLN A 33 17.67 -25.86 53.25
N THR A 34 17.43 -26.30 54.44
CA THR A 34 16.95 -27.65 54.78
C THR A 34 15.75 -27.95 53.92
N ALA A 35 15.92 -28.89 52.99
CA ALA A 35 14.80 -29.45 52.25
C ALA A 35 13.90 -30.18 53.24
N GLU A 36 12.63 -29.74 53.34
CA GLU A 36 11.58 -30.61 53.85
C GLU A 36 11.60 -31.92 53.04
N PRO A 37 11.39 -33.08 53.69
CA PRO A 37 11.37 -34.35 52.96
C PRO A 37 10.28 -34.25 51.90
N ALA A 38 10.64 -34.53 50.67
CA ALA A 38 9.69 -34.68 49.56
C ALA A 38 8.66 -35.71 50.02
N ALA A 39 7.39 -35.26 50.07
CA ALA A 39 6.28 -36.19 50.35
C ALA A 39 6.40 -37.34 49.33
N GLU A 40 6.53 -38.55 49.83
CA GLU A 40 6.47 -39.73 49.00
C GLU A 40 5.15 -39.67 48.24
N THR A 41 5.22 -39.46 46.93
CA THR A 41 4.05 -39.47 46.07
C THR A 41 3.52 -40.87 46.05
N GLU A 42 2.47 -41.12 46.85
CA GLU A 42 1.81 -42.42 46.89
C GLU A 42 1.31 -42.73 45.47
N THR A 43 1.90 -43.75 44.85
CA THR A 43 1.47 -44.22 43.54
C THR A 43 0.41 -45.31 43.73
N TYR A 44 -0.72 -45.13 43.08
CA TYR A 44 -1.85 -46.06 43.11
C TYR A 44 -2.03 -46.71 41.76
N LYS A 45 -2.48 -47.97 41.71
CA LYS A 45 -2.83 -48.65 40.47
C LYS A 45 -4.32 -48.51 40.22
N VAL A 46 -4.70 -48.01 39.04
CA VAL A 46 -6.09 -47.81 38.66
C VAL A 46 -6.78 -49.14 38.41
N ASN A 47 -7.76 -49.48 39.24
CA ASN A 47 -8.59 -50.67 39.07
C ASN A 47 -9.73 -50.44 38.08
N SER A 48 -10.41 -49.31 38.16
CA SER A 48 -11.44 -48.92 37.20
C SER A 48 -11.47 -47.40 36.99
N LEU A 49 -11.75 -46.97 35.74
CA LEU A 49 -11.92 -45.57 35.36
C LEU A 49 -13.35 -45.38 34.86
N ARG A 50 -14.14 -44.63 35.60
CA ARG A 50 -15.52 -44.27 35.22
C ARG A 50 -15.62 -42.80 34.91
N VAL A 51 -16.30 -42.45 33.83
CA VAL A 51 -16.62 -41.06 33.48
C VAL A 51 -18.09 -40.82 33.81
N ARG A 52 -18.36 -39.78 34.60
CA ARG A 52 -19.71 -39.42 34.99
C ARG A 52 -19.98 -37.97 34.52
N PHE A 53 -21.01 -37.83 33.75
CA PHE A 53 -21.45 -36.50 33.33
C PHE A 53 -22.41 -35.89 34.36
N VAL A 54 -22.10 -34.67 34.80
CA VAL A 54 -23.00 -33.89 35.66
C VAL A 54 -23.80 -32.99 34.76
N GLY A 55 -25.10 -33.25 34.62
CA GLY A 55 -25.98 -32.61 33.68
C GLY A 55 -26.09 -33.34 32.34
N THR A 56 -26.62 -32.69 31.33
CA THR A 56 -26.82 -33.29 29.99
C THR A 56 -25.52 -33.29 29.21
N SER A 57 -25.15 -34.40 28.67
CA SER A 57 -23.90 -34.56 27.93
C SER A 57 -24.12 -34.28 26.42
N ASN A 58 -23.50 -33.21 25.95
CA ASN A 58 -23.30 -32.94 24.51
C ASN A 58 -21.91 -33.41 24.04
N VAL A 59 -21.15 -34.09 24.88
CA VAL A 59 -19.82 -34.63 24.62
C VAL A 59 -19.85 -36.13 24.93
N SER A 60 -19.25 -36.96 24.07
CA SER A 60 -19.19 -38.40 24.30
C SER A 60 -18.09 -38.78 25.34
N GLU A 61 -18.31 -39.87 26.07
CA GLU A 61 -17.33 -40.40 27.00
C GLU A 61 -15.97 -40.71 26.33
N GLN A 62 -16.01 -41.10 25.04
CA GLN A 62 -14.81 -41.34 24.23
C GLN A 62 -13.90 -40.13 24.12
N VAL A 63 -14.48 -38.92 24.03
CA VAL A 63 -13.72 -37.65 23.96
C VAL A 63 -12.99 -37.41 25.30
N VAL A 64 -13.63 -37.68 26.42
CA VAL A 64 -12.98 -37.56 27.72
C VAL A 64 -11.82 -38.55 27.82
N ARG A 65 -12.05 -39.84 27.54
CA ARG A 65 -11.04 -40.88 27.58
C ARG A 65 -9.88 -40.67 26.61
N ALA A 66 -10.15 -40.13 25.43
CA ALA A 66 -9.11 -39.83 24.41
C ALA A 66 -8.15 -38.71 24.83
N ASN A 67 -8.61 -37.82 25.70
CA ASN A 67 -7.82 -36.68 26.20
C ASN A 67 -7.20 -36.94 27.59
N MET A 68 -7.27 -38.17 28.09
CA MET A 68 -6.66 -38.61 29.34
C MET A 68 -5.54 -39.64 29.10
N GLN A 69 -4.46 -39.50 29.83
CA GLN A 69 -3.37 -40.49 29.84
C GLN A 69 -3.69 -41.68 30.78
N ILE A 70 -4.53 -41.42 31.79
CA ILE A 70 -4.94 -42.43 32.78
C ILE A 70 -5.80 -43.47 32.09
N LYS A 71 -5.39 -44.75 32.26
CA LYS A 71 -6.14 -45.94 31.80
C LYS A 71 -6.22 -46.99 32.92
N GLU A 72 -7.17 -47.86 32.81
CA GLU A 72 -7.28 -49.01 33.73
C GLU A 72 -5.98 -49.83 33.70
N GLY A 73 -5.46 -50.20 34.88
CA GLY A 73 -4.22 -50.91 35.04
C GLY A 73 -2.94 -50.05 35.10
N THR A 74 -3.01 -48.76 34.83
CA THR A 74 -1.85 -47.85 34.93
C THR A 74 -1.59 -47.41 36.37
N SER A 75 -0.32 -47.13 36.70
CA SER A 75 0.02 -46.46 37.96
C SER A 75 -0.21 -44.97 37.83
N VAL A 76 -0.85 -44.35 38.81
CA VAL A 76 -1.23 -42.93 38.80
C VAL A 76 -0.79 -42.31 40.13
N ASP A 77 -0.34 -41.07 40.01
CA ASP A 77 -0.09 -40.15 41.11
C ASP A 77 -0.94 -38.89 40.94
N GLU A 78 -0.91 -37.98 41.92
CA GLU A 78 -1.68 -36.72 41.82
C GLU A 78 -1.20 -35.81 40.68
N VAL A 79 0.07 -35.91 40.29
CA VAL A 79 0.64 -35.09 39.20
C VAL A 79 0.05 -35.52 37.85
N ILE A 80 -0.15 -36.84 37.66
CA ILE A 80 -0.77 -37.36 36.44
C ILE A 80 -2.25 -36.97 36.37
N ILE A 81 -2.97 -37.05 37.51
CA ILE A 81 -4.38 -36.66 37.62
C ILE A 81 -4.51 -35.15 37.28
N ASP A 82 -3.69 -34.30 37.86
CA ASP A 82 -3.72 -32.86 37.62
C ASP A 82 -3.38 -32.53 36.16
N ARG A 83 -2.46 -33.26 35.55
CA ARG A 83 -2.12 -33.13 34.13
C ARG A 83 -3.32 -33.48 33.24
N ASP A 84 -4.00 -34.54 33.51
CA ASP A 84 -5.17 -34.97 32.75
C ASP A 84 -6.33 -33.96 32.90
N ILE A 85 -6.56 -33.46 34.13
CA ILE A 85 -7.53 -32.41 34.39
C ILE A 85 -7.18 -31.16 33.54
N ARG A 86 -5.92 -30.72 33.54
CA ARG A 86 -5.48 -29.56 32.71
C ARG A 86 -5.64 -29.84 31.23
N THR A 87 -5.38 -31.06 30.78
CA THR A 87 -5.55 -31.46 29.39
C THR A 87 -7.02 -31.38 28.97
N LEU A 88 -7.92 -31.90 29.82
CA LEU A 88 -9.35 -31.79 29.57
C LEU A 88 -9.85 -30.37 29.57
N TYR A 89 -9.37 -29.49 30.48
CA TYR A 89 -9.70 -28.04 30.44
C TYR A 89 -9.21 -27.34 29.17
N LYS A 90 -8.02 -27.72 28.65
CA LYS A 90 -7.48 -27.17 27.40
C LYS A 90 -8.35 -27.48 26.18
N THR A 91 -9.18 -28.51 26.22
CA THR A 91 -10.14 -28.81 25.14
C THR A 91 -11.22 -27.73 25.00
N GLY A 92 -11.45 -26.93 26.07
CA GLY A 92 -12.50 -25.91 26.11
C GLY A 92 -13.93 -26.44 26.20
N LEU A 93 -14.11 -27.77 26.32
CA LEU A 93 -15.41 -28.43 26.27
C LEU A 93 -16.10 -28.55 27.64
N PHE A 94 -15.37 -28.37 28.73
CA PHE A 94 -15.86 -28.62 30.09
C PHE A 94 -15.86 -27.30 30.89
N GLU A 95 -16.91 -27.12 31.70
CA GLU A 95 -17.04 -26.05 32.67
C GLU A 95 -16.38 -26.39 33.99
N PHE A 96 -16.59 -27.65 34.45
CA PHE A 96 -16.04 -28.15 35.67
C PHE A 96 -15.59 -29.61 35.50
N ILE A 97 -14.44 -29.96 36.09
CA ILE A 97 -13.85 -31.29 36.05
C ILE A 97 -13.38 -31.62 37.48
N GLU A 98 -13.86 -32.71 38.01
CA GLU A 98 -13.47 -33.24 39.31
C GLU A 98 -13.12 -34.73 39.18
N VAL A 99 -12.00 -35.15 39.76
CA VAL A 99 -11.61 -36.55 39.80
C VAL A 99 -11.73 -37.05 41.23
N LYS A 100 -12.70 -37.91 41.46
CA LYS A 100 -12.93 -38.55 42.76
C LYS A 100 -12.22 -39.88 42.83
N ARG A 101 -11.56 -40.13 43.97
CA ARG A 101 -10.77 -41.32 44.23
C ARG A 101 -11.44 -42.16 45.30
N GLU A 102 -11.68 -43.42 44.99
CA GLU A 102 -12.15 -44.41 45.95
C GLU A 102 -11.02 -45.44 46.20
N ASN A 103 -10.44 -45.43 47.40
CA ASN A 103 -9.33 -46.29 47.74
C ASN A 103 -9.83 -47.72 48.01
N LEU A 104 -9.14 -48.69 47.44
CA LEU A 104 -9.37 -50.10 47.62
C LEU A 104 -8.19 -50.76 48.36
N PRO A 105 -8.35 -51.92 48.99
CA PRO A 105 -7.24 -52.66 49.61
C PRO A 105 -6.14 -53.02 48.59
N GLY A 106 -4.85 -52.90 49.01
CA GLY A 106 -3.71 -53.30 48.16
C GLY A 106 -3.25 -52.22 47.16
N SER A 107 -3.29 -50.90 47.52
CA SER A 107 -2.86 -49.80 46.68
C SER A 107 -3.61 -49.69 45.33
N LEU A 108 -4.84 -50.17 45.26
CA LEU A 108 -5.75 -50.07 44.15
C LEU A 108 -6.68 -48.90 44.35
N VAL A 109 -7.03 -48.16 43.25
CA VAL A 109 -8.00 -47.06 43.30
C VAL A 109 -9.01 -47.17 42.16
N ASN A 110 -10.27 -46.86 42.46
CA ASN A 110 -11.25 -46.55 41.43
C ASN A 110 -11.26 -45.02 41.24
N LEU A 111 -11.17 -44.57 40.00
CA LEU A 111 -11.26 -43.16 39.63
C LEU A 111 -12.61 -42.89 38.99
N VAL A 112 -13.30 -41.87 39.52
CA VAL A 112 -14.53 -41.35 38.92
C VAL A 112 -14.26 -39.95 38.46
N VAL A 113 -14.21 -39.75 37.14
CA VAL A 113 -14.02 -38.46 36.53
C VAL A 113 -15.38 -37.83 36.31
N GLU A 114 -15.75 -36.89 37.15
CA GLU A 114 -16.99 -36.12 37.01
C GLU A 114 -16.70 -34.90 36.13
N VAL A 115 -17.41 -34.79 35.01
CA VAL A 115 -17.26 -33.68 34.06
C VAL A 115 -18.59 -32.98 33.85
N THR A 116 -18.56 -31.67 33.92
CA THR A 116 -19.71 -30.82 33.56
C THR A 116 -19.42 -30.20 32.20
N PRO A 117 -20.06 -30.67 31.12
CA PRO A 117 -19.84 -30.09 29.79
C PRO A 117 -20.32 -28.64 29.72
N LYS A 118 -19.60 -27.80 28.98
CA LYS A 118 -20.09 -26.48 28.61
C LYS A 118 -21.26 -26.59 27.64
N TYR A 119 -22.19 -25.68 27.75
CA TYR A 119 -23.23 -25.55 26.74
C TYR A 119 -22.65 -25.26 25.36
N ARG A 120 -23.26 -25.75 24.30
CA ARG A 120 -22.92 -25.40 22.92
C ARG A 120 -23.95 -24.41 22.38
N VAL A 121 -23.48 -23.48 21.55
CA VAL A 121 -24.36 -22.51 20.89
C VAL A 121 -25.20 -23.23 19.85
N LEU A 122 -26.53 -23.23 20.01
CA LEU A 122 -27.47 -23.76 19.03
C LEU A 122 -27.65 -22.75 17.88
N THR A 123 -27.93 -21.49 18.24
CA THR A 123 -28.14 -20.43 17.25
C THR A 123 -27.73 -19.09 17.85
N VAL A 124 -27.17 -18.22 16.99
CA VAL A 124 -26.94 -16.80 17.27
C VAL A 124 -27.99 -16.00 16.49
N ARG A 125 -28.79 -15.21 17.20
CA ARG A 125 -29.88 -14.40 16.59
C ARG A 125 -29.67 -12.92 16.89
N PHE A 126 -30.10 -12.09 15.93
CA PHE A 126 -30.10 -10.65 16.04
C PHE A 126 -31.52 -10.12 15.92
N GLN A 127 -31.91 -9.24 16.82
CA GLN A 127 -33.24 -8.62 16.84
C GLN A 127 -33.11 -7.10 16.90
N GLY A 128 -33.85 -6.39 16.02
CA GLY A 128 -33.91 -4.93 16.02
C GLY A 128 -32.95 -4.23 15.06
N ASN A 129 -32.12 -4.98 14.37
CA ASN A 129 -31.19 -4.51 13.32
C ASN A 129 -31.91 -4.22 12.01
N LYS A 130 -32.60 -3.10 11.92
CA LYS A 130 -33.37 -2.69 10.71
C LYS A 130 -32.51 -2.05 9.63
N ARG A 131 -31.39 -1.38 10.00
CA ARG A 131 -30.53 -0.60 9.12
C ARG A 131 -29.32 -1.39 8.62
N ILE A 132 -28.82 -2.32 9.44
CA ILE A 132 -27.67 -3.16 9.10
C ILE A 132 -28.13 -4.59 8.94
N LYS A 133 -27.74 -5.22 7.82
CA LYS A 133 -28.09 -6.60 7.50
C LYS A 133 -27.46 -7.57 8.50
N THR A 134 -28.20 -8.59 8.90
CA THR A 134 -27.78 -9.65 9.82
C THR A 134 -26.45 -10.28 9.39
N SER A 135 -26.28 -10.60 8.10
CA SER A 135 -25.05 -11.19 7.57
C SER A 135 -23.78 -10.36 7.81
N ARG A 136 -23.91 -9.03 7.99
CA ARG A 136 -22.78 -8.20 8.35
C ARG A 136 -22.49 -8.25 9.84
N LEU A 137 -23.53 -8.33 10.68
CA LEU A 137 -23.38 -8.46 12.14
C LEU A 137 -22.79 -9.82 12.52
N GLU A 138 -23.16 -10.87 11.81
CA GLU A 138 -22.58 -12.21 11.97
C GLU A 138 -21.07 -12.24 11.75
N ASN A 139 -20.53 -11.36 10.89
CA ASN A 139 -19.09 -11.26 10.66
C ASN A 139 -18.34 -10.51 11.77
N GLU A 140 -19.05 -9.68 12.54
CA GLU A 140 -18.46 -8.88 13.61
C GLU A 140 -18.43 -9.61 14.96
N VAL A 141 -19.17 -10.71 15.11
CA VAL A 141 -19.19 -11.51 16.33
C VAL A 141 -18.33 -12.76 16.20
N GLN A 142 -17.67 -13.15 17.28
CA GLN A 142 -16.86 -14.38 17.33
C GLN A 142 -17.68 -15.60 17.74
N THR A 143 -18.76 -15.41 18.51
CA THR A 143 -19.68 -16.48 18.87
C THR A 143 -20.39 -17.01 17.61
N LYS A 144 -20.21 -18.30 17.30
CA LYS A 144 -20.78 -18.97 16.13
C LYS A 144 -21.63 -20.16 16.54
N ASP A 145 -22.55 -20.56 15.66
CA ASP A 145 -23.34 -21.77 15.84
C ASP A 145 -22.41 -22.99 16.03
N ASN A 146 -22.81 -23.89 16.90
CA ASN A 146 -22.06 -25.09 17.32
C ASN A 146 -20.73 -24.85 18.07
N ALA A 147 -20.33 -23.61 18.34
CA ALA A 147 -19.20 -23.32 19.22
C ALA A 147 -19.54 -23.58 20.71
N SER A 148 -18.51 -23.62 21.57
CA SER A 148 -18.73 -23.64 23.02
C SER A 148 -19.32 -22.30 23.47
N LEU A 149 -20.36 -22.35 24.31
CA LEU A 149 -21.01 -21.14 24.83
C LEU A 149 -20.15 -20.51 25.93
N ASP A 150 -19.57 -19.37 25.66
CA ASP A 150 -18.81 -18.56 26.60
C ASP A 150 -19.50 -17.19 26.76
N GLU A 151 -20.06 -16.94 27.95
CA GLU A 151 -20.75 -15.66 28.23
C GLU A 151 -19.83 -14.46 28.18
N ARG A 152 -18.55 -14.64 28.50
CA ARG A 152 -17.57 -13.58 28.38
C ARG A 152 -17.39 -13.18 26.92
N GLN A 153 -17.27 -14.17 26.01
CA GLN A 153 -17.19 -13.91 24.58
C GLN A 153 -18.47 -13.23 24.04
N VAL A 154 -19.64 -13.69 24.49
CA VAL A 154 -20.92 -13.06 24.11
C VAL A 154 -20.99 -11.60 24.53
N LYS A 155 -20.44 -11.26 25.72
CA LYS A 155 -20.34 -9.88 26.16
C LYS A 155 -19.39 -9.06 25.32
N GLU A 156 -18.23 -9.60 25.00
CA GLU A 156 -17.25 -8.96 24.11
C GLU A 156 -17.85 -8.74 22.71
N ASP A 157 -18.62 -9.70 22.19
CA ASP A 157 -19.34 -9.57 20.92
C ASP A 157 -20.40 -8.47 20.97
N ALA A 158 -21.11 -8.31 22.08
CA ALA A 158 -22.09 -7.22 22.24
C ALA A 158 -21.40 -5.84 22.18
N GLU A 159 -20.22 -5.69 22.80
CA GLU A 159 -19.43 -4.44 22.71
C GLU A 159 -18.84 -4.25 21.30
N ALA A 160 -18.41 -5.30 20.63
CA ALA A 160 -17.96 -5.25 19.24
C ALA A 160 -19.07 -4.77 18.29
N LEU A 161 -20.29 -5.30 18.46
CA LEU A 161 -21.46 -4.85 17.73
C LEU A 161 -21.77 -3.38 18.01
N ARG A 162 -21.71 -2.95 19.28
CA ARG A 162 -21.92 -1.56 19.65
C ARG A 162 -20.90 -0.64 18.95
N THR A 163 -19.63 -0.98 19.03
CA THR A 163 -18.54 -0.25 18.35
C THR A 163 -18.73 -0.21 16.85
N TYR A 164 -19.14 -1.32 16.24
CA TYR A 164 -19.43 -1.38 14.80
C TYR A 164 -20.56 -0.41 14.40
N TYR A 165 -21.67 -0.36 15.18
CA TYR A 165 -22.75 0.58 14.93
C TYR A 165 -22.31 2.03 15.11
N GLN A 166 -21.50 2.34 16.12
CA GLN A 166 -20.94 3.67 16.35
C GLN A 166 -20.07 4.11 15.17
N LYS A 167 -19.18 3.23 14.67
CA LYS A 167 -18.40 3.49 13.44
C LYS A 167 -19.27 3.75 12.21
N LYS A 168 -20.51 3.28 12.20
CA LYS A 168 -21.49 3.58 11.14
C LYS A 168 -22.32 4.84 11.41
N GLY A 169 -22.05 5.57 12.53
CA GLY A 169 -22.71 6.82 12.88
C GLY A 169 -24.00 6.66 13.71
N TYR A 170 -24.23 5.49 14.31
CA TYR A 170 -25.35 5.23 15.21
C TYR A 170 -24.89 5.33 16.67
N ASN A 171 -24.51 6.52 17.14
CA ASN A 171 -23.87 6.71 18.45
C ASN A 171 -24.80 6.41 19.63
N GLN A 172 -26.11 6.43 19.41
CA GLN A 172 -27.12 6.13 20.44
C GLN A 172 -27.54 4.64 20.45
N VAL A 173 -26.80 3.79 19.75
CA VAL A 173 -27.11 2.35 19.71
C VAL A 173 -27.01 1.72 21.10
N GLN A 174 -27.96 0.91 21.45
CA GLN A 174 -27.95 0.04 22.61
C GLN A 174 -27.94 -1.40 22.15
N VAL A 175 -26.93 -2.14 22.56
CA VAL A 175 -26.82 -3.57 22.30
C VAL A 175 -26.87 -4.28 23.64
N SER A 176 -27.84 -5.18 23.80
CA SER A 176 -27.94 -6.08 24.92
C SER A 176 -28.03 -7.50 24.41
N TYR A 177 -27.69 -8.44 25.25
CA TYR A 177 -27.77 -9.85 24.90
C TYR A 177 -28.56 -10.63 25.95
N SER A 178 -29.11 -11.76 25.53
CA SER A 178 -29.69 -12.76 26.41
C SER A 178 -29.24 -14.15 25.97
N VAL A 179 -28.91 -15.00 26.93
CA VAL A 179 -28.50 -16.37 26.73
C VAL A 179 -29.56 -17.28 27.34
N GLU A 180 -30.21 -18.08 26.52
CA GLU A 180 -31.19 -19.06 26.94
C GLU A 180 -30.54 -20.44 26.88
N ARG A 181 -30.43 -21.09 28.05
CA ARG A 181 -29.82 -22.46 28.18
C ARG A 181 -30.91 -23.52 28.32
N ASN A 182 -30.87 -24.51 27.48
CA ASN A 182 -31.73 -25.68 27.60
C ASN A 182 -30.93 -26.79 28.33
N ARG A 183 -31.37 -27.07 29.53
CA ARG A 183 -30.74 -28.08 30.39
C ARG A 183 -30.93 -29.50 29.89
N GLU A 184 -31.97 -29.78 29.11
CA GLU A 184 -32.22 -31.13 28.60
C GLU A 184 -31.36 -31.48 27.40
N THR A 185 -31.04 -30.51 26.58
CA THR A 185 -30.28 -30.73 25.34
C THR A 185 -28.79 -30.34 25.43
N GLY A 186 -28.38 -29.59 26.48
CA GLY A 186 -27.02 -29.07 26.60
C GLY A 186 -26.66 -27.96 25.60
N PHE A 187 -27.68 -27.35 24.95
CA PHE A 187 -27.49 -26.23 24.02
C PHE A 187 -27.98 -24.92 24.62
N GLY A 188 -27.39 -23.82 24.15
CA GLY A 188 -27.84 -22.47 24.48
C GLY A 188 -28.06 -21.65 23.23
N SER A 189 -29.06 -20.78 23.24
CA SER A 189 -29.30 -19.81 22.17
C SER A 189 -28.89 -18.42 22.63
N VAL A 190 -28.16 -17.71 21.79
CA VAL A 190 -27.73 -16.34 22.05
C VAL A 190 -28.57 -15.39 21.22
N LEU A 191 -29.19 -14.40 21.87
CA LEU A 191 -29.97 -13.37 21.21
C LEU A 191 -29.38 -11.99 21.53
N PHE A 192 -28.87 -11.32 20.51
CA PHE A 192 -28.47 -9.92 20.57
C PHE A 192 -29.67 -9.02 20.26
N LYS A 193 -30.08 -8.21 21.23
CA LYS A 193 -31.16 -7.24 21.09
C LYS A 193 -30.56 -5.87 20.83
N ILE A 194 -30.85 -5.29 19.66
CA ILE A 194 -30.25 -4.07 19.16
C ILE A 194 -31.33 -2.99 19.05
N ARG A 195 -31.09 -1.85 19.67
CA ARG A 195 -31.85 -0.62 19.45
C ARG A 195 -30.94 0.35 18.72
N GLU A 196 -31.11 0.45 17.40
CA GLU A 196 -30.16 1.17 16.54
C GLU A 196 -30.13 2.68 16.81
N GLY A 197 -31.26 3.27 17.25
CA GLY A 197 -31.40 4.72 17.31
C GLY A 197 -31.39 5.37 15.93
N ASP A 198 -31.42 6.67 15.87
CA ASP A 198 -31.27 7.42 14.63
C ASP A 198 -29.79 7.70 14.37
N ALA A 199 -29.37 7.60 13.08
CA ALA A 199 -28.04 8.03 12.70
C ALA A 199 -27.93 9.54 12.89
N VAL A 200 -26.98 9.95 13.71
CA VAL A 200 -26.73 11.35 14.01
C VAL A 200 -26.10 12.02 12.81
N LYS A 201 -26.81 13.00 12.22
CA LYS A 201 -26.35 13.79 11.08
C LYS A 201 -25.87 15.14 11.57
N ILE A 202 -24.71 15.56 11.10
CA ILE A 202 -24.15 16.87 11.42
C ILE A 202 -24.90 17.94 10.64
N ASP A 203 -25.65 18.78 11.34
CA ASP A 203 -26.40 19.89 10.77
C ASP A 203 -25.46 21.07 10.48
N ASP A 204 -24.66 21.47 11.48
CA ASP A 204 -23.62 22.49 11.31
C ASP A 204 -22.45 22.29 12.30
N ILE A 205 -21.31 22.91 11.98
CA ILE A 205 -20.12 22.97 12.83
C ILE A 205 -19.78 24.44 13.04
N ARG A 206 -19.90 24.91 14.29
CA ARG A 206 -19.63 26.30 14.69
C ARG A 206 -18.35 26.37 15.49
N PHE A 207 -17.68 27.50 15.36
CA PHE A 207 -16.47 27.81 16.12
C PHE A 207 -16.74 29.09 16.92
N VAL A 208 -16.26 29.12 18.15
CA VAL A 208 -16.32 30.27 19.07
C VAL A 208 -14.90 30.56 19.52
N GLY A 209 -14.50 31.84 19.53
CA GLY A 209 -13.15 32.25 19.91
C GLY A 209 -12.11 32.26 18.76
N ASN A 210 -12.49 31.83 17.57
CA ASN A 210 -11.65 31.85 16.37
C ASN A 210 -11.54 33.25 15.75
N ALA A 211 -10.81 34.16 16.39
CA ALA A 211 -10.70 35.55 15.98
C ALA A 211 -9.89 35.71 14.65
N HIS A 212 -8.85 34.93 14.45
CA HIS A 212 -7.90 35.09 13.34
C HIS A 212 -8.26 34.25 12.11
N PHE A 213 -8.95 33.14 12.26
CA PHE A 213 -9.30 32.26 11.15
C PHE A 213 -10.82 32.15 10.97
N LYS A 214 -11.26 32.31 9.73
CA LYS A 214 -12.69 32.12 9.41
C LYS A 214 -13.10 30.66 9.61
N ALA A 215 -14.30 30.43 10.13
CA ALA A 215 -14.87 29.10 10.34
C ALA A 215 -14.80 28.19 9.08
N LYS A 216 -14.88 28.80 7.88
CA LYS A 216 -14.70 28.07 6.60
C LYS A 216 -13.31 27.44 6.45
N ALA A 217 -12.25 28.13 6.89
CA ALA A 217 -10.87 27.62 6.84
C ALA A 217 -10.71 26.45 7.83
N LEU A 218 -11.23 26.59 9.05
CA LEU A 218 -11.17 25.55 10.07
C LEU A 218 -11.96 24.30 9.65
N ARG A 219 -13.18 24.46 9.13
CA ARG A 219 -13.95 23.33 8.58
C ARG A 219 -13.25 22.61 7.41
N LYS A 220 -12.35 23.28 6.69
CA LYS A 220 -11.59 22.64 5.60
C LYS A 220 -10.53 21.66 6.13
N VAL A 221 -9.93 21.96 7.28
CA VAL A 221 -8.93 21.11 7.94
C VAL A 221 -9.53 19.80 8.44
N MET A 222 -10.79 19.86 8.91
CA MET A 222 -11.50 18.69 9.45
C MET A 222 -11.93 17.72 8.37
N GLU A 223 -11.95 16.44 8.68
CA GLU A 223 -12.59 15.38 7.87
C GLU A 223 -14.10 15.32 8.12
N THR A 224 -14.51 15.62 9.35
CA THR A 224 -15.91 15.73 9.75
C THR A 224 -16.58 16.87 8.97
N LYS A 225 -17.59 16.53 8.17
CA LYS A 225 -18.32 17.48 7.31
C LYS A 225 -19.80 17.53 7.70
N ARG A 226 -20.44 18.67 7.45
CA ARG A 226 -21.89 18.79 7.58
C ARG A 226 -22.60 17.90 6.56
N HIS A 227 -23.80 17.43 6.92
CA HIS A 227 -24.68 16.71 6.01
C HIS A 227 -25.19 17.64 4.91
N TRP A 228 -25.15 17.19 3.63
CA TRP A 228 -25.65 17.93 2.49
C TRP A 228 -26.37 16.98 1.50
N MET A 229 -26.98 17.54 0.45
CA MET A 229 -27.86 16.80 -0.45
C MET A 229 -27.25 15.53 -1.06
N PHE A 230 -25.95 15.54 -1.37
CA PHE A 230 -25.24 14.36 -1.94
C PHE A 230 -24.42 13.55 -0.91
N SER A 231 -24.67 13.73 0.36
CA SER A 231 -23.99 12.96 1.42
C SER A 231 -24.25 11.46 1.34
N TRP A 232 -25.31 11.04 0.69
CA TRP A 232 -25.60 9.63 0.43
C TRP A 232 -24.55 8.97 -0.48
N LEU A 233 -23.95 9.72 -1.42
CA LEU A 233 -22.92 9.25 -2.34
C LEU A 233 -21.54 9.23 -1.69
N THR A 234 -21.25 10.24 -0.85
CA THR A 234 -19.92 10.42 -0.22
C THR A 234 -19.81 9.84 1.18
N SER A 235 -20.91 9.33 1.75
CA SER A 235 -21.03 8.89 3.14
C SER A 235 -20.61 9.96 4.17
N SER A 236 -20.55 11.23 3.76
CA SER A 236 -20.21 12.39 4.62
C SER A 236 -21.39 12.84 5.47
N GLY A 237 -21.13 13.67 6.49
CA GLY A 237 -22.17 14.28 7.31
C GLY A 237 -22.78 13.37 8.39
N ARG A 238 -22.17 12.21 8.67
CA ARG A 238 -22.45 11.39 9.84
C ARG A 238 -21.40 11.67 10.91
N PHE A 239 -21.82 11.79 12.15
CA PHE A 239 -20.89 12.00 13.25
C PHE A 239 -20.22 10.68 13.64
N LYS A 240 -18.89 10.71 13.78
CA LYS A 240 -18.05 9.61 14.25
C LYS A 240 -17.08 10.17 15.26
N ASP A 241 -17.09 9.63 16.47
CA ASP A 241 -16.28 10.12 17.57
C ASP A 241 -14.78 10.08 17.26
N ASP A 242 -14.27 8.91 16.81
CA ASP A 242 -12.84 8.71 16.47
C ASP A 242 -12.33 9.75 15.45
N THR A 243 -13.11 9.95 14.36
CA THR A 243 -12.74 10.91 13.30
C THR A 243 -12.77 12.36 13.83
N PHE A 244 -13.68 12.64 14.77
CA PHE A 244 -13.81 13.97 15.34
C PHE A 244 -12.69 14.29 16.34
N GLU A 245 -12.22 13.33 17.13
CA GLU A 245 -11.03 13.47 17.98
C GLU A 245 -9.79 13.77 17.14
N ASP A 246 -9.57 13.01 16.06
CA ASP A 246 -8.49 13.30 15.09
C ASP A 246 -8.62 14.71 14.49
N ASP A 247 -9.83 15.18 14.24
CA ASP A 247 -10.08 16.52 13.71
C ASP A 247 -9.73 17.62 14.71
N LEU A 248 -9.93 17.40 16.01
CA LEU A 248 -9.47 18.35 17.03
C LEU A 248 -7.95 18.47 17.05
N ASP A 249 -7.23 17.36 16.88
CA ASP A 249 -5.77 17.36 16.76
C ASP A 249 -5.31 18.06 15.48
N LYS A 250 -5.93 17.78 14.33
CA LYS A 250 -5.67 18.51 13.09
C LYS A 250 -5.89 20.00 13.20
N LEU A 251 -6.91 20.43 13.95
CA LEU A 251 -7.16 21.84 14.23
C LEU A 251 -6.04 22.44 15.09
N ARG A 252 -5.61 21.75 16.16
CA ARG A 252 -4.48 22.19 17.00
C ARG A 252 -3.22 22.35 16.18
N ASP A 253 -2.90 21.34 15.34
CA ASP A 253 -1.72 21.36 14.47
C ASP A 253 -1.80 22.46 13.42
N PHE A 254 -2.98 22.69 12.83
CA PHE A 254 -3.20 23.82 11.93
C PHE A 254 -2.87 25.17 12.59
N TYR A 255 -3.35 25.39 13.82
CA TYR A 255 -3.06 26.62 14.56
C TYR A 255 -1.57 26.73 14.92
N ARG A 256 -0.93 25.64 15.36
CA ARG A 256 0.51 25.59 15.67
C ARG A 256 1.36 25.94 14.45
N GLU A 257 1.00 25.43 13.28
CA GLU A 257 1.67 25.75 12.00
C GLU A 257 1.49 27.22 11.58
N GLN A 258 0.49 27.91 12.13
CA GLN A 258 0.27 29.33 11.94
C GLN A 258 0.84 30.21 13.08
N GLY A 259 1.63 29.60 13.97
CA GLY A 259 2.33 30.26 15.05
C GLY A 259 1.57 30.34 16.39
N TYR A 260 0.40 29.78 16.50
CA TYR A 260 -0.37 29.77 17.74
C TYR A 260 -0.05 28.54 18.57
N LEU A 261 1.08 28.58 19.32
CA LEU A 261 1.56 27.41 20.05
C LEU A 261 0.75 27.14 21.32
N ASP A 262 0.19 28.18 21.92
CA ASP A 262 -0.63 28.11 23.13
C ASP A 262 -2.10 27.80 22.82
N ILE A 263 -2.36 27.27 21.60
CA ILE A 263 -3.70 26.86 21.19
C ILE A 263 -4.28 25.83 22.15
N GLU A 264 -5.47 26.08 22.64
CA GLU A 264 -6.20 25.17 23.49
C GLU A 264 -7.58 24.89 22.89
N ILE A 265 -7.82 23.61 22.62
CA ILE A 265 -9.11 23.07 22.20
C ILE A 265 -9.34 21.83 23.06
N ALA A 266 -9.89 22.04 24.28
CA ALA A 266 -10.14 20.94 25.18
C ALA A 266 -11.38 20.15 24.73
N PRO A 267 -11.39 18.80 24.86
CA PRO A 267 -12.56 18.00 24.52
C PRO A 267 -13.83 18.48 25.23
N GLU A 268 -13.71 18.97 26.47
CA GLU A 268 -14.80 19.51 27.29
C GLU A 268 -15.32 20.85 26.75
N SER A 269 -14.56 21.54 25.92
CA SER A 269 -14.96 22.81 25.29
C SER A 269 -15.87 22.61 24.08
N VAL A 270 -16.13 21.37 23.70
CA VAL A 270 -17.02 21.02 22.60
C VAL A 270 -18.42 20.80 23.12
N ARG A 271 -19.38 21.60 22.64
CA ARG A 271 -20.79 21.46 22.97
C ARG A 271 -21.52 20.72 21.84
N TYR A 272 -22.31 19.73 22.25
CA TYR A 272 -23.13 18.88 21.39
C TYR A 272 -24.60 19.26 21.59
N ASP A 273 -25.17 20.05 20.68
CA ASP A 273 -26.58 20.45 20.71
C ASP A 273 -27.39 19.64 19.70
N TYR A 274 -28.58 19.21 20.12
CA TYR A 274 -29.51 18.44 19.28
C TYR A 274 -30.78 19.26 18.97
N PRO A 275 -30.74 20.21 18.03
CA PRO A 275 -31.86 21.09 17.73
C PRO A 275 -33.10 20.33 17.20
N LYS A 276 -32.89 19.14 16.60
CA LYS A 276 -33.93 18.22 16.17
C LYS A 276 -33.46 16.79 16.36
N PRO A 277 -34.37 15.80 16.51
CA PRO A 277 -34.00 14.38 16.59
C PRO A 277 -33.10 13.99 15.42
N GLY A 278 -31.97 13.35 15.72
CA GLY A 278 -31.00 12.89 14.73
C GLY A 278 -30.15 13.98 14.04
N LYS A 279 -30.28 15.26 14.45
CA LYS A 279 -29.46 16.38 13.96
C LYS A 279 -28.54 16.91 15.04
N LEU A 280 -27.27 17.00 14.77
CA LEU A 280 -26.23 17.44 15.69
C LEU A 280 -25.66 18.79 15.22
N LEU A 281 -25.64 19.74 16.11
CA LEU A 281 -24.91 21.00 16.01
C LEU A 281 -23.68 20.89 16.91
N LEU A 282 -22.49 20.91 16.30
CA LEU A 282 -21.22 20.93 17.01
C LEU A 282 -20.78 22.38 17.24
N THR A 283 -20.53 22.77 18.47
CA THR A 283 -19.91 24.07 18.78
C THR A 283 -18.57 23.83 19.45
N ILE A 284 -17.49 24.22 18.75
CA ILE A 284 -16.10 24.05 19.20
C ILE A 284 -15.60 25.38 19.71
N THR A 285 -15.26 25.45 20.99
CA THR A 285 -14.64 26.64 21.58
C THR A 285 -13.12 26.55 21.42
N VAL A 286 -12.54 27.59 20.87
CA VAL A 286 -11.11 27.68 20.58
C VAL A 286 -10.52 28.83 21.39
N ASN A 287 -9.50 28.58 22.17
CA ASN A 287 -8.65 29.60 22.76
C ASN A 287 -7.35 29.66 21.94
N GLU A 288 -7.24 30.66 21.04
CA GLU A 288 -6.14 30.73 20.07
C GLU A 288 -4.78 31.00 20.74
N GLY A 289 -4.79 31.64 21.90
CA GLY A 289 -3.56 32.06 22.58
C GLY A 289 -2.82 33.16 21.83
N ARG A 290 -1.52 33.27 22.07
CA ARG A 290 -0.63 34.23 21.43
C ARG A 290 -0.02 33.67 20.16
N ARG A 291 0.19 34.55 19.17
CA ARG A 291 0.93 34.19 17.95
C ARG A 291 2.43 34.42 18.14
N TYR A 292 3.23 33.42 17.84
CA TYR A 292 4.68 33.43 17.97
C TYR A 292 5.36 33.65 16.62
N TYR A 293 6.48 34.38 16.68
CA TYR A 293 7.33 34.67 15.52
C TYR A 293 8.74 34.16 15.77
N ILE A 294 9.50 33.96 14.68
CA ILE A 294 10.90 33.61 14.75
C ILE A 294 11.70 34.83 15.21
N GLY A 295 12.41 34.71 16.34
CA GLY A 295 13.35 35.67 16.84
C GLY A 295 14.71 35.57 16.15
N ALA A 296 15.79 35.52 16.92
CA ALA A 296 17.12 35.29 16.37
C ALA A 296 17.30 33.84 15.92
N ILE A 297 18.01 33.66 14.79
CA ILE A 297 18.45 32.33 14.32
C ILE A 297 19.96 32.28 14.43
N SER A 298 20.49 31.31 15.20
CA SER A 298 21.91 31.08 15.41
C SER A 298 22.26 29.61 15.07
N LEU A 299 23.49 29.41 14.60
CA LEU A 299 24.05 28.08 14.42
C LEU A 299 25.33 27.96 15.27
N LYS A 300 25.51 26.80 15.90
CA LYS A 300 26.68 26.46 16.69
C LYS A 300 27.28 25.14 16.21
N GLY A 301 28.58 24.96 16.42
CA GLY A 301 29.27 23.72 16.09
C GLY A 301 29.65 23.57 14.60
N ASN A 302 29.23 24.47 13.74
CA ASN A 302 29.48 24.48 12.30
C ASN A 302 30.91 25.00 11.98
N LYS A 303 31.89 24.10 11.96
CA LYS A 303 33.28 24.42 11.64
C LYS A 303 33.59 24.34 10.13
N LEU A 304 32.97 23.40 9.44
CA LEU A 304 33.19 23.12 8.01
C LEU A 304 32.59 24.19 7.09
N TYR A 305 31.44 24.73 7.45
CA TYR A 305 30.76 25.72 6.63
C TYR A 305 30.41 26.97 7.41
N PRO A 306 30.55 28.17 6.79
CA PRO A 306 30.22 29.42 7.45
C PRO A 306 28.73 29.55 7.73
N GLU A 307 28.38 30.15 8.87
CA GLU A 307 26.99 30.34 9.31
C GLU A 307 26.15 31.08 8.26
N THR A 308 26.76 32.05 7.55
CA THR A 308 26.06 32.82 6.49
C THR A 308 25.57 31.94 5.33
N LEU A 309 26.31 30.89 4.99
CA LEU A 309 25.93 29.92 3.97
C LEU A 309 24.79 29.06 4.46
N LEU A 310 24.90 28.50 5.68
CA LEU A 310 23.90 27.63 6.27
C LEU A 310 22.58 28.37 6.49
N LYS A 311 22.61 29.63 6.93
CA LYS A 311 21.38 30.46 7.05
C LYS A 311 20.64 30.68 5.73
N ARG A 312 21.32 30.65 4.58
CA ARG A 312 20.65 30.76 3.27
C ARG A 312 19.78 29.52 2.94
N ILE A 313 20.18 28.36 3.44
CA ILE A 313 19.49 27.09 3.17
C ILE A 313 18.18 27.02 3.94
N LEU A 314 18.10 27.66 5.12
CA LEU A 314 16.93 27.63 5.97
C LEU A 314 15.72 28.29 5.28
N ARG A 315 14.54 27.69 5.44
CA ARG A 315 13.26 28.26 4.99
C ARG A 315 12.74 29.29 5.97
N GLN A 316 12.90 28.99 7.25
CA GLN A 316 12.53 29.92 8.32
C GLN A 316 13.48 31.12 8.34
N LYS A 317 12.93 32.31 8.55
CA LYS A 317 13.66 33.58 8.61
C LYS A 317 13.19 34.37 9.83
N THR A 318 14.10 35.14 10.43
CA THR A 318 13.78 36.08 11.51
C THR A 318 12.59 36.96 11.15
N GLY A 319 11.66 37.16 12.08
CA GLY A 319 10.43 37.94 11.92
C GLY A 319 9.29 37.22 11.18
N LYS A 320 9.49 36.02 10.68
CA LYS A 320 8.41 35.18 10.10
C LYS A 320 7.65 34.44 11.18
N VAL A 321 6.44 34.03 10.85
CA VAL A 321 5.61 33.22 11.74
C VAL A 321 6.32 31.92 12.07
N PHE A 322 6.31 31.55 13.33
CA PHE A 322 6.84 30.28 13.78
C PHE A 322 6.00 29.11 13.24
N ALA A 323 6.60 28.16 12.56
CA ALA A 323 5.96 26.98 12.03
C ALA A 323 6.80 25.73 12.34
N PRO A 324 6.36 24.85 13.26
CA PRO A 324 7.12 23.67 13.69
C PRO A 324 7.60 22.80 12.54
N SER A 325 6.72 22.47 11.59
CA SER A 325 7.05 21.60 10.45
C SER A 325 8.11 22.18 9.52
N LEU A 326 8.25 23.50 9.46
CA LEU A 326 9.32 24.14 8.68
C LEU A 326 10.67 24.07 9.40
N LEU A 327 10.68 24.07 10.73
CA LEU A 327 11.93 23.90 11.49
C LEU A 327 12.49 22.47 11.34
N ASP A 328 11.63 21.48 11.40
CA ASP A 328 12.03 20.08 11.18
C ASP A 328 12.57 19.88 9.76
N LYS A 329 11.93 20.49 8.76
CA LYS A 329 12.43 20.52 7.38
C LYS A 329 13.75 21.29 7.24
N ASP A 330 13.96 22.33 8.04
CA ASP A 330 15.23 23.07 8.02
C ASP A 330 16.35 22.25 8.66
N THR A 331 16.07 21.50 9.72
CA THR A 331 17.00 20.54 10.30
C THR A 331 17.40 19.47 9.26
N GLU A 332 16.42 18.83 8.61
CA GLU A 332 16.68 17.86 7.54
C GLU A 332 17.50 18.46 6.39
N ARG A 333 17.21 19.71 5.99
CA ARG A 333 17.95 20.39 4.93
C ARG A 333 19.39 20.67 5.29
N LEU A 334 19.65 21.02 6.56
CA LEU A 334 21.03 21.19 7.04
C LEU A 334 21.76 19.84 7.01
N GLU A 335 21.15 18.78 7.54
CA GLU A 335 21.73 17.43 7.51
C GLU A 335 21.96 16.95 6.06
N ASP A 336 21.00 17.16 5.16
CA ASP A 336 21.14 16.83 3.74
C ASP A 336 22.27 17.65 3.07
N PHE A 337 22.46 18.91 3.47
CA PHE A 337 23.53 19.72 2.94
C PHE A 337 24.92 19.17 3.31
N TYR A 338 25.11 18.77 4.56
CA TYR A 338 26.32 18.09 5.00
C TYR A 338 26.44 16.70 4.36
N GLY A 339 25.35 15.94 4.33
CA GLY A 339 25.31 14.61 3.76
C GLY A 339 25.55 14.57 2.24
N ARG A 340 25.26 15.68 1.52
CA ARG A 340 25.62 15.82 0.10
C ARG A 340 27.13 15.75 -0.13
N ASP A 341 27.89 16.25 0.81
CA ASP A 341 29.35 16.31 0.71
C ASP A 341 30.05 15.16 1.46
N GLY A 342 29.26 14.17 1.95
CA GLY A 342 29.74 12.91 2.53
C GLY A 342 29.76 12.86 4.06
N TYR A 343 29.30 13.88 4.73
CA TYR A 343 29.26 13.93 6.21
C TYR A 343 27.97 13.29 6.74
N LEU A 344 27.89 11.96 6.65
CA LEU A 344 26.66 11.17 6.85
C LEU A 344 26.07 11.23 8.26
N ASP A 345 26.97 11.21 9.24
CA ASP A 345 26.60 11.10 10.65
C ASP A 345 26.46 12.48 11.31
N THR A 346 26.50 13.56 10.49
CA THR A 346 26.20 14.91 10.98
C THR A 346 24.76 14.96 11.47
N ARG A 347 24.58 15.46 12.70
CA ARG A 347 23.28 15.64 13.32
C ARG A 347 23.09 17.10 13.69
N VAL A 348 21.87 17.56 13.55
CA VAL A 348 21.51 18.94 13.89
C VAL A 348 20.45 18.91 14.97
N ALA A 349 20.83 19.31 16.18
CA ALA A 349 19.89 19.48 17.28
C ALA A 349 19.22 20.85 17.21
N LEU A 350 17.94 20.91 17.50
CA LEU A 350 17.12 22.11 17.44
C LEU A 350 16.78 22.57 18.87
N ASN A 351 17.38 23.68 19.31
CA ASN A 351 17.08 24.32 20.57
C ASN A 351 16.14 25.52 20.36
N ARG A 352 15.02 25.54 21.08
CA ARG A 352 13.99 26.59 21.03
C ARG A 352 14.01 27.37 22.34
N LYS A 353 14.17 28.68 22.28
CA LYS A 353 14.20 29.57 23.44
C LYS A 353 13.04 30.56 23.34
N PRO A 354 11.85 30.24 23.89
CA PRO A 354 10.70 31.12 23.81
C PRO A 354 10.86 32.34 24.72
N ASN A 355 10.61 33.52 24.17
CA ASN A 355 10.46 34.76 24.92
C ASN A 355 9.00 35.15 24.97
N VAL A 356 8.33 34.74 26.05
CA VAL A 356 6.90 34.95 26.23
C VAL A 356 6.53 36.44 26.28
N ALA A 357 7.43 37.31 26.74
CA ALA A 357 7.16 38.74 26.81
C ALA A 357 7.05 39.39 25.42
N THR A 358 7.91 39.04 24.49
CA THR A 358 7.93 39.58 23.13
C THR A 358 7.10 38.76 22.13
N GLY A 359 6.75 37.51 22.42
CA GLY A 359 6.10 36.60 21.51
C GLY A 359 7.06 36.06 20.43
N ASN A 360 8.37 36.14 20.65
CA ASN A 360 9.39 35.62 19.75
C ASN A 360 9.99 34.31 20.28
N ILE A 361 10.40 33.44 19.37
CA ILE A 361 11.13 32.21 19.70
C ILE A 361 12.47 32.28 19.00
N ASP A 362 13.54 32.34 19.79
CA ASP A 362 14.89 32.26 19.26
C ASP A 362 15.22 30.79 18.96
N ILE A 363 15.82 30.58 17.80
CA ILE A 363 16.15 29.25 17.27
C ILE A 363 17.65 29.10 17.24
N GLU A 364 18.13 28.05 17.88
CA GLU A 364 19.53 27.67 17.86
C GLU A 364 19.67 26.28 17.26
N TYR A 365 20.35 26.18 16.10
CA TYR A 365 20.72 24.90 15.51
C TYR A 365 22.12 24.52 15.99
N GLU A 366 22.23 23.43 16.71
CA GLU A 366 23.51 22.89 17.17
C GLU A 366 23.92 21.76 16.22
N VAL A 367 24.99 22.01 15.45
CA VAL A 367 25.49 21.09 14.44
C VAL A 367 26.61 20.25 15.03
N HIS A 368 26.42 18.95 15.04
CA HIS A 368 27.43 17.97 15.39
C HIS A 368 28.02 17.39 14.11
N GLU A 369 29.10 17.99 13.62
CA GLU A 369 29.75 17.59 12.37
C GLU A 369 30.44 16.23 12.51
N SER A 370 30.29 15.39 11.51
CA SER A 370 30.89 14.05 11.41
C SER A 370 32.13 14.05 10.51
N GLU A 371 32.75 12.89 10.39
CA GLU A 371 33.78 12.63 9.39
C GLU A 371 33.13 12.43 8.00
N LYS A 372 33.97 12.61 6.97
CA LYS A 372 33.56 12.42 5.57
C LYS A 372 33.69 10.96 5.16
N PHE A 373 32.68 10.42 4.51
CA PHE A 373 32.65 9.04 4.04
C PHE A 373 32.56 8.93 2.51
N ASN A 374 33.23 7.93 1.99
CA ASN A 374 33.11 7.49 0.60
C ASN A 374 32.44 6.10 0.56
N VAL A 375 31.81 5.78 -0.57
CA VAL A 375 31.22 4.45 -0.82
C VAL A 375 32.33 3.44 -1.06
N GLU A 376 32.40 2.38 -0.26
CA GLU A 376 33.34 1.27 -0.47
C GLU A 376 32.77 0.27 -1.47
N SER A 377 31.61 -0.27 -1.17
CA SER A 377 30.93 -1.27 -2.00
C SER A 377 29.42 -1.12 -1.91
N ILE A 378 28.71 -1.86 -2.76
CA ILE A 378 27.25 -1.90 -2.76
C ILE A 378 26.81 -3.34 -2.43
N HIS A 379 26.08 -3.49 -1.33
CA HIS A 379 25.51 -4.77 -0.90
C HIS A 379 24.02 -4.78 -1.21
N ILE A 380 23.58 -5.76 -2.00
CA ILE A 380 22.17 -5.90 -2.41
C ILE A 380 21.59 -7.16 -1.76
N GLU A 381 20.46 -7.01 -1.09
CA GLU A 381 19.74 -8.09 -0.44
C GLU A 381 18.25 -8.09 -0.85
N GLY A 382 17.64 -9.27 -0.90
CA GLY A 382 16.21 -9.44 -1.14
C GLY A 382 15.79 -9.56 -2.59
N ASN A 383 16.69 -9.35 -3.55
CA ASN A 383 16.42 -9.49 -4.97
C ASN A 383 16.44 -10.96 -5.42
N THR A 384 15.41 -11.71 -5.06
CA THR A 384 15.29 -13.15 -5.34
C THR A 384 14.96 -13.46 -6.79
N LYS A 385 14.37 -12.51 -7.52
CA LYS A 385 13.96 -12.61 -8.92
C LYS A 385 14.71 -11.62 -9.80
N SER A 386 14.75 -10.34 -9.37
CA SER A 386 15.40 -9.26 -10.11
C SER A 386 16.91 -9.42 -10.09
N ARG A 387 17.55 -9.26 -11.24
CA ARG A 387 19.01 -9.27 -11.36
C ARG A 387 19.60 -8.04 -10.64
N SER A 388 20.75 -8.21 -10.01
CA SER A 388 21.44 -7.09 -9.35
C SER A 388 21.74 -5.94 -10.33
N THR A 389 21.96 -6.21 -11.60
CA THR A 389 22.17 -5.20 -12.66
C THR A 389 20.96 -4.25 -12.79
N VAL A 390 19.73 -4.75 -12.59
CA VAL A 390 18.50 -3.95 -12.64
C VAL A 390 18.47 -2.93 -11.51
N ILE A 391 18.97 -3.31 -10.32
CA ILE A 391 19.07 -2.43 -9.16
C ILE A 391 20.22 -1.45 -9.36
N LEU A 392 21.42 -1.94 -9.72
CA LEU A 392 22.62 -1.13 -9.85
C LEU A 392 22.47 0.02 -10.85
N ARG A 393 21.77 -0.20 -11.97
CA ARG A 393 21.57 0.83 -13.01
C ARG A 393 20.67 2.00 -12.57
N GLU A 394 19.85 1.80 -11.53
CA GLU A 394 19.00 2.84 -10.96
C GLU A 394 19.73 3.64 -9.86
N LEU A 395 20.86 3.15 -9.37
CA LEU A 395 21.65 3.84 -8.38
C LEU A 395 22.43 5.01 -9.01
N THR A 396 22.46 6.11 -8.29
CA THR A 396 23.25 7.31 -8.66
C THR A 396 24.58 7.38 -7.93
N LEU A 397 24.87 6.43 -7.04
CA LEU A 397 26.09 6.27 -6.28
C LEU A 397 26.79 4.99 -6.70
N GLY A 398 28.12 5.06 -6.85
CA GLY A 398 28.97 3.93 -7.14
C GLY A 398 30.13 3.80 -6.15
N PRO A 399 30.83 2.65 -6.12
CA PRO A 399 32.04 2.48 -5.34
C PRO A 399 33.08 3.56 -5.69
N GLY A 400 33.72 4.15 -4.65
CA GLY A 400 34.68 5.25 -4.77
C GLY A 400 34.04 6.65 -4.73
N ASP A 401 32.74 6.81 -5.00
CA ASP A 401 32.06 8.09 -4.90
C ASP A 401 32.02 8.61 -3.46
N VAL A 402 31.94 9.93 -3.30
CA VAL A 402 31.56 10.54 -2.02
C VAL A 402 30.16 10.05 -1.64
N PHE A 403 29.99 9.59 -0.41
CA PHE A 403 28.72 9.04 0.06
C PHE A 403 27.68 10.16 0.23
N ASN A 404 26.98 10.46 -0.82
CA ASN A 404 26.02 11.57 -0.92
C ASN A 404 24.62 11.09 -0.55
N THR A 405 24.07 11.57 0.57
CA THR A 405 22.74 11.18 1.06
C THR A 405 21.61 11.61 0.14
N VAL A 406 21.74 12.75 -0.55
CA VAL A 406 20.75 13.23 -1.50
C VAL A 406 20.71 12.31 -2.72
N ARG A 407 21.88 11.91 -3.25
CA ARG A 407 21.96 10.92 -4.34
C ARG A 407 21.42 9.56 -3.89
N MET A 408 21.64 9.16 -2.64
CA MET A 408 21.07 7.94 -2.06
C MET A 408 19.53 8.01 -2.04
N LYS A 409 18.95 9.14 -1.57
CA LYS A 409 17.49 9.37 -1.61
C LYS A 409 16.94 9.30 -3.06
N ILE A 410 17.64 9.92 -4.03
CA ILE A 410 17.28 9.86 -5.46
C ILE A 410 17.30 8.43 -5.96
N SER A 411 18.33 7.64 -5.61
CA SER A 411 18.44 6.22 -5.98
C SER A 411 17.27 5.42 -5.42
N LYS A 412 16.88 5.66 -4.16
CA LYS A 412 15.69 5.06 -3.56
C LYS A 412 14.44 5.36 -4.37
N TYR A 413 14.17 6.62 -4.69
CA TYR A 413 13.00 7.01 -5.48
C TYR A 413 13.01 6.40 -6.89
N ARG A 414 14.17 6.27 -7.53
CA ARG A 414 14.28 5.61 -8.83
C ARG A 414 13.87 4.15 -8.74
N LEU A 415 14.38 3.42 -7.74
CA LEU A 415 14.03 2.02 -7.51
C LEU A 415 12.53 1.85 -7.18
N GLU A 416 11.97 2.70 -6.32
CA GLU A 416 10.52 2.70 -6.01
C GLU A 416 9.67 2.95 -7.27
N ASN A 417 10.11 3.86 -8.13
CA ASN A 417 9.40 4.21 -9.36
C ASN A 417 9.42 3.09 -10.42
N THR A 418 10.34 2.14 -10.33
CA THR A 418 10.32 0.95 -11.22
C THR A 418 9.08 0.10 -10.97
N ARG A 419 8.52 0.15 -9.75
CA ARG A 419 7.42 -0.71 -9.27
C ARG A 419 7.77 -2.20 -9.29
N PHE A 420 9.05 -2.53 -9.25
CA PHE A 420 9.51 -3.92 -9.15
C PHE A 420 9.58 -4.39 -7.72
N PHE A 421 9.53 -3.45 -6.78
CA PHE A 421 9.69 -3.69 -5.35
C PHE A 421 8.55 -3.06 -4.55
N ASP A 422 8.03 -3.81 -3.58
CA ASP A 422 7.03 -3.31 -2.61
C ASP A 422 7.68 -2.40 -1.56
N GLU A 423 8.93 -2.73 -1.20
CA GLU A 423 9.71 -1.96 -0.23
C GLU A 423 11.15 -1.82 -0.75
N VAL A 424 11.70 -0.62 -0.59
CA VAL A 424 13.09 -0.29 -0.93
C VAL A 424 13.70 0.47 0.25
N ASN A 425 14.77 -0.07 0.80
CA ASN A 425 15.52 0.60 1.86
C ASN A 425 17.00 0.71 1.48
N LEU A 426 17.53 1.93 1.50
CA LEU A 426 18.93 2.23 1.30
C LEU A 426 19.50 2.80 2.58
N SER A 427 20.60 2.24 3.06
CA SER A 427 21.27 2.68 4.28
C SER A 427 22.80 2.56 4.16
N PRO A 428 23.55 3.43 4.83
CA PRO A 428 24.98 3.23 4.99
C PRO A 428 25.22 2.06 5.96
N GLU A 429 26.18 1.19 5.62
CA GLU A 429 26.64 0.09 6.44
C GLU A 429 28.11 0.29 6.81
N GLU A 430 28.45 -0.01 8.06
CA GLU A 430 29.81 0.18 8.55
C GLU A 430 30.81 -0.77 7.88
N THR A 431 32.04 -0.29 7.72
CA THR A 431 33.16 -1.09 7.23
C THR A 431 34.32 -1.00 8.19
N ASN A 432 35.28 -1.92 8.11
CA ASN A 432 36.50 -1.88 8.88
C ASN A 432 37.53 -0.84 8.35
N ILE A 433 37.17 -0.11 7.28
CA ILE A 433 38.07 0.86 6.63
C ILE A 433 37.65 2.27 7.07
N PRO A 434 38.51 3.03 7.75
CA PRO A 434 38.20 4.41 8.15
C PRO A 434 37.79 5.29 6.98
N GLY A 435 36.80 6.15 7.15
CA GLY A 435 36.29 7.06 6.12
C GLY A 435 35.55 6.37 4.98
N ARG A 436 35.17 5.08 5.11
CA ARG A 436 34.43 4.35 4.09
C ARG A 436 33.21 3.65 4.68
N ARG A 437 32.12 3.62 3.91
CA ARG A 437 30.88 2.91 4.23
C ARG A 437 30.38 2.15 3.02
N ASN A 438 29.78 0.99 3.23
CA ASN A 438 29.05 0.31 2.17
C ASN A 438 27.67 0.95 1.99
N LEU A 439 27.17 0.93 0.74
CA LEU A 439 25.77 1.22 0.47
C LEU A 439 24.99 -0.09 0.52
N LYS A 440 24.22 -0.28 1.59
CA LYS A 440 23.31 -1.43 1.71
C LYS A 440 21.98 -1.09 1.04
N VAL A 441 21.55 -1.95 0.10
CA VAL A 441 20.29 -1.86 -0.62
C VAL A 441 19.47 -3.10 -0.31
N VAL A 442 18.41 -2.93 0.45
CA VAL A 442 17.48 -4.01 0.80
C VAL A 442 16.18 -3.79 0.06
N VAL A 443 15.78 -4.78 -0.71
CA VAL A 443 14.55 -4.73 -1.50
C VAL A 443 13.64 -5.90 -1.19
N LYS A 444 12.33 -5.70 -1.36
CA LYS A 444 11.31 -6.73 -1.29
C LYS A 444 10.57 -6.79 -2.61
N GLU A 445 10.67 -7.91 -3.29
CA GLU A 445 10.10 -8.12 -4.62
C GLU A 445 8.60 -7.95 -4.65
N ALA A 446 8.11 -7.12 -5.58
CA ALA A 446 6.70 -6.94 -5.88
C ALA A 446 6.21 -7.96 -6.92
N ARG A 447 4.90 -8.03 -7.08
CA ARG A 447 4.27 -8.75 -8.19
C ARG A 447 4.27 -7.84 -9.42
N THR A 448 5.10 -8.14 -10.41
CA THR A 448 5.26 -7.33 -11.63
C THR A 448 4.45 -7.86 -12.81
N GLY A 449 3.97 -9.09 -12.73
CA GLY A 449 3.08 -9.70 -13.71
C GLY A 449 1.61 -9.44 -13.39
N ASN A 450 0.84 -9.07 -14.41
CA ASN A 450 -0.59 -8.83 -14.32
C ASN A 450 -1.32 -9.55 -15.46
N LEU A 451 -2.33 -10.35 -15.10
CA LEU A 451 -3.29 -10.95 -16.02
C LEU A 451 -4.64 -10.27 -15.78
N SER A 452 -5.13 -9.56 -16.76
CA SER A 452 -6.42 -8.87 -16.73
C SER A 452 -7.35 -9.47 -17.76
N PHE A 453 -8.59 -9.60 -17.41
CA PHE A 453 -9.68 -9.96 -18.34
C PHE A 453 -10.91 -9.13 -18.00
N GLY A 454 -11.70 -8.85 -19.02
CA GLY A 454 -12.92 -8.06 -18.83
C GLY A 454 -13.86 -8.21 -20.00
N ALA A 455 -15.11 -7.82 -19.78
CA ALA A 455 -16.13 -7.71 -20.76
C ALA A 455 -16.78 -6.34 -20.66
N GLY A 456 -17.12 -5.75 -21.81
CA GLY A 456 -17.77 -4.46 -21.91
C GLY A 456 -18.89 -4.46 -22.93
N TYR A 457 -19.76 -3.46 -22.84
CA TYR A 457 -20.75 -3.17 -23.85
C TYR A 457 -20.79 -1.66 -24.10
N SER A 458 -20.68 -1.29 -25.36
CA SER A 458 -20.87 0.09 -25.80
C SER A 458 -21.86 0.15 -26.96
N SER A 459 -22.45 1.31 -27.23
CA SER A 459 -23.34 1.52 -28.38
C SER A 459 -22.63 1.41 -29.72
N LEU A 460 -21.31 1.64 -29.75
CA LEU A 460 -20.47 1.60 -30.94
C LEU A 460 -19.88 0.20 -31.17
N GLU A 461 -19.04 -0.27 -30.24
CA GLU A 461 -18.34 -1.54 -30.39
C GLU A 461 -19.20 -2.77 -30.02
N ARG A 462 -20.44 -2.53 -29.51
CA ARG A 462 -21.33 -3.58 -29.01
C ARG A 462 -20.69 -4.36 -27.85
N ALA A 463 -20.82 -5.70 -27.84
CA ALA A 463 -20.19 -6.53 -26.82
C ALA A 463 -18.72 -6.75 -27.15
N THR A 464 -17.84 -6.48 -26.18
CA THR A 464 -16.39 -6.71 -26.28
C THR A 464 -15.91 -7.55 -25.11
N PHE A 465 -14.90 -8.37 -25.36
CA PHE A 465 -14.21 -9.16 -24.34
C PHE A 465 -12.71 -9.01 -24.56
N PHE A 466 -11.93 -8.84 -23.49
CA PHE A 466 -10.49 -8.75 -23.61
C PHE A 466 -9.76 -9.60 -22.58
N VAL A 467 -8.54 -10.02 -22.96
CA VAL A 467 -7.53 -10.64 -22.10
C VAL A 467 -6.22 -9.89 -22.33
N GLU A 468 -5.57 -9.47 -21.25
CA GLU A 468 -4.29 -8.79 -21.30
C GLU A 468 -3.32 -9.43 -20.31
N LEU A 469 -2.16 -9.85 -20.80
CA LEU A 469 -1.01 -10.28 -20.02
C LEU A 469 0.07 -9.21 -20.12
N ALA A 470 0.44 -8.62 -18.98
CA ALA A 470 1.51 -7.63 -18.90
C ALA A 470 2.54 -8.05 -17.85
N GLN A 471 3.83 -7.93 -18.18
CA GLN A 471 4.95 -8.18 -17.28
C GLN A 471 5.92 -6.99 -17.33
N GLY A 472 6.04 -6.28 -16.20
CA GLY A 472 6.87 -5.06 -16.12
C GLY A 472 8.35 -5.32 -15.86
N ASN A 473 8.68 -6.44 -15.25
CA ASN A 473 10.06 -6.88 -14.99
C ASN A 473 10.34 -8.17 -15.75
N PHE A 474 10.18 -8.12 -17.08
CA PHE A 474 10.33 -9.30 -17.96
C PHE A 474 11.80 -9.67 -18.16
N ASP A 475 12.06 -10.95 -18.31
CA ASP A 475 13.36 -11.53 -18.64
C ASP A 475 13.16 -12.70 -19.63
N PHE A 476 13.30 -12.43 -20.92
CA PHE A 476 13.12 -13.47 -21.96
C PHE A 476 14.12 -14.62 -21.87
N ARG A 477 15.24 -14.44 -21.15
CA ARG A 477 16.31 -15.44 -20.98
C ARG A 477 16.09 -16.38 -19.81
N SER A 478 15.10 -16.11 -18.94
CA SER A 478 14.91 -16.84 -17.68
C SER A 478 13.52 -17.48 -17.56
N PRO A 479 13.25 -18.58 -18.30
CA PRO A 479 11.96 -19.28 -18.19
C PRO A 479 11.74 -19.88 -16.80
N ARG A 480 12.81 -20.23 -16.06
CA ARG A 480 12.72 -20.78 -14.69
C ARG A 480 12.18 -19.80 -13.65
N SER A 481 12.36 -18.50 -13.87
CA SER A 481 11.80 -17.44 -13.02
C SER A 481 10.43 -16.97 -13.53
N PHE A 482 9.74 -17.73 -14.36
CA PHE A 482 8.53 -17.31 -15.07
C PHE A 482 8.77 -16.03 -15.90
N PHE A 483 9.90 -15.94 -16.57
CA PHE A 483 10.31 -14.80 -17.39
C PHE A 483 10.36 -13.49 -16.61
N GLN A 484 10.89 -13.50 -15.37
CA GLN A 484 11.03 -12.30 -14.55
C GLN A 484 12.49 -12.03 -14.19
N GLY A 485 12.87 -10.74 -14.14
CA GLY A 485 14.11 -10.34 -13.48
C GLY A 485 15.04 -9.39 -14.20
N ASP A 486 14.90 -9.12 -15.51
CA ASP A 486 15.83 -8.28 -16.29
C ASP A 486 15.34 -6.84 -16.54
N GLY A 487 14.14 -6.53 -16.05
CA GLY A 487 13.57 -5.17 -16.13
C GLY A 487 13.02 -4.81 -17.50
N GLN A 488 12.88 -5.77 -18.42
CA GLN A 488 12.22 -5.61 -19.69
C GLN A 488 10.70 -5.49 -19.48
N LYS A 489 10.00 -4.94 -20.47
CA LYS A 489 8.54 -4.84 -20.45
C LYS A 489 7.98 -5.71 -21.58
N PHE A 490 7.00 -6.51 -21.23
CA PHE A 490 6.30 -7.35 -22.19
C PHE A 490 4.80 -7.24 -21.96
N ARG A 491 4.03 -7.15 -23.06
CA ARG A 491 2.56 -7.06 -23.01
C ARG A 491 1.98 -7.76 -24.23
N ILE A 492 0.94 -8.56 -23.99
CA ILE A 492 0.04 -9.09 -25.01
C ILE A 492 -1.39 -8.69 -24.60
N ARG A 493 -2.11 -8.10 -25.54
CA ARG A 493 -3.54 -7.81 -25.41
C ARG A 493 -4.28 -8.44 -26.58
N LEU A 494 -5.32 -9.16 -26.24
CA LEU A 494 -6.26 -9.74 -27.17
C LEU A 494 -7.66 -9.21 -26.80
N GLN A 495 -8.30 -8.55 -27.74
CA GLN A 495 -9.68 -8.11 -27.61
C GLN A 495 -10.49 -8.65 -28.76
N TYR A 496 -11.65 -9.16 -28.47
CA TYR A 496 -12.61 -9.64 -29.44
C TYR A 496 -13.98 -9.07 -29.12
N GLY A 497 -14.64 -8.51 -30.11
CA GLY A 497 -15.95 -7.93 -29.99
C GLY A 497 -16.82 -8.22 -31.21
N SER A 498 -18.08 -7.80 -31.13
CA SER A 498 -19.04 -7.98 -32.22
C SER A 498 -18.68 -7.11 -33.45
N SER A 499 -18.02 -5.98 -33.23
CA SER A 499 -17.71 -4.97 -34.25
C SER A 499 -16.24 -4.50 -34.21
N SER A 500 -15.42 -5.15 -33.39
CA SER A 500 -13.98 -4.87 -33.35
C SER A 500 -13.20 -6.07 -32.86
N SER A 501 -11.99 -6.20 -33.36
CA SER A 501 -11.00 -7.11 -32.79
C SER A 501 -9.64 -6.41 -32.70
N GLU A 502 -8.88 -6.69 -31.66
CA GLU A 502 -7.55 -6.12 -31.45
C GLU A 502 -6.61 -7.21 -30.93
N MET A 503 -5.47 -7.34 -31.55
CA MET A 503 -4.34 -8.09 -31.06
C MET A 503 -3.12 -7.18 -31.06
N VAL A 504 -2.54 -6.97 -29.87
CA VAL A 504 -1.32 -6.17 -29.72
C VAL A 504 -0.32 -6.97 -28.91
N MET A 505 0.90 -7.04 -29.39
CA MET A 505 2.06 -7.59 -28.68
C MET A 505 3.16 -6.54 -28.66
N SER A 506 3.63 -6.17 -27.48
CA SER A 506 4.73 -5.21 -27.34
C SER A 506 5.82 -5.72 -26.42
N PHE A 507 7.05 -5.36 -26.77
CA PHE A 507 8.26 -5.62 -25.99
C PHE A 507 9.12 -4.38 -25.96
N GLU A 508 9.69 -4.06 -24.78
CA GLU A 508 10.64 -2.96 -24.61
C GLU A 508 11.78 -3.39 -23.69
N GLU A 509 13.03 -3.21 -24.16
CA GLU A 509 14.25 -3.24 -23.36
C GLU A 509 14.62 -1.80 -22.98
N PRO A 510 14.37 -1.33 -21.72
CA PRO A 510 14.59 0.06 -21.34
C PRO A 510 16.06 0.46 -21.23
N TRP A 511 16.95 -0.52 -21.06
CA TRP A 511 18.38 -0.32 -20.85
C TRP A 511 19.23 -1.09 -21.85
N PHE A 512 18.96 -0.86 -23.12
CA PHE A 512 19.68 -1.53 -24.19
C PHE A 512 21.20 -1.30 -24.10
N MET A 513 21.96 -2.38 -24.09
CA MET A 513 23.42 -2.37 -23.88
C MET A 513 23.85 -1.64 -22.59
N GLN A 514 23.09 -1.74 -21.52
CA GLN A 514 23.34 -1.07 -20.24
C GLN A 514 23.39 0.47 -20.31
N LYS A 515 22.77 1.05 -21.32
CA LYS A 515 22.63 2.50 -21.51
C LYS A 515 21.18 2.90 -21.33
N GLN A 516 20.93 4.14 -20.91
CA GLN A 516 19.56 4.72 -20.86
C GLN A 516 19.02 4.94 -22.28
N LEU A 517 18.82 3.86 -22.99
CA LEU A 517 18.34 3.78 -24.36
C LEU A 517 17.31 2.66 -24.42
N ALA A 518 16.05 3.00 -24.51
CA ALA A 518 15.00 2.01 -24.68
C ALA A 518 14.91 1.60 -26.15
N VAL A 519 14.86 0.30 -26.38
CA VAL A 519 14.60 -0.28 -27.71
C VAL A 519 13.40 -1.19 -27.57
N GLY A 520 12.42 -1.02 -28.45
CA GLY A 520 11.21 -1.82 -28.39
C GLY A 520 10.61 -2.10 -29.76
N PHE A 521 9.68 -3.04 -29.77
CA PHE A 521 8.83 -3.29 -30.91
C PHE A 521 7.38 -3.50 -30.47
N GLU A 522 6.48 -3.24 -31.40
CA GLU A 522 5.05 -3.52 -31.26
C GLU A 522 4.55 -4.19 -32.51
N LEU A 523 3.80 -5.27 -32.39
CA LEU A 523 3.09 -5.95 -33.46
C LEU A 523 1.60 -5.83 -33.15
N PHE A 524 0.82 -5.49 -34.17
CA PHE A 524 -0.61 -5.30 -34.00
C PHE A 524 -1.42 -5.81 -35.20
N ARG A 525 -2.61 -6.25 -34.88
CA ARG A 525 -3.69 -6.47 -35.85
C ARG A 525 -5.00 -5.96 -35.24
N THR A 526 -5.61 -5.01 -35.90
CA THR A 526 -6.89 -4.45 -35.49
C THR A 526 -7.89 -4.59 -36.63
N SER A 527 -9.14 -4.90 -36.31
CA SER A 527 -10.26 -4.89 -37.25
C SER A 527 -11.38 -4.09 -36.61
N SER A 528 -12.04 -3.27 -37.40
CA SER A 528 -13.12 -2.42 -36.94
C SER A 528 -14.13 -2.16 -38.05
N ASP A 529 -15.39 -2.53 -37.80
CA ASP A 529 -16.54 -2.26 -38.65
C ASP A 529 -17.41 -1.09 -38.12
N TYR A 530 -17.08 -0.55 -36.94
CA TYR A 530 -17.89 0.50 -36.30
C TYR A 530 -17.49 1.94 -36.67
N PHE A 531 -16.37 2.12 -37.36
CA PHE A 531 -15.95 3.46 -37.81
C PHE A 531 -16.86 3.98 -38.93
N SER A 532 -17.42 3.08 -39.71
CA SER A 532 -18.28 3.42 -40.84
C SER A 532 -19.26 2.29 -41.18
N ASP A 533 -20.49 2.64 -41.54
CA ASP A 533 -21.44 1.71 -42.08
C ASP A 533 -21.15 1.26 -43.55
N TYR A 534 -20.06 1.85 -44.12
CA TYR A 534 -19.73 1.65 -45.53
C TYR A 534 -18.62 0.66 -45.78
N TYR A 535 -17.76 0.37 -44.77
CA TYR A 535 -16.56 -0.49 -44.93
C TYR A 535 -16.09 -1.04 -43.60
N GLU A 536 -15.37 -2.16 -43.66
CA GLU A 536 -14.55 -2.69 -42.57
C GLU A 536 -13.08 -2.28 -42.79
N GLU A 537 -12.40 -1.84 -41.73
CA GLU A 537 -10.99 -1.51 -41.75
C GLU A 537 -10.18 -2.54 -40.98
N ILE A 538 -9.21 -3.19 -41.64
CA ILE A 538 -8.28 -4.12 -41.01
C ILE A 538 -6.87 -3.54 -41.11
N ARG A 539 -6.20 -3.32 -39.97
CA ARG A 539 -4.78 -2.88 -39.92
C ARG A 539 -3.94 -3.99 -39.36
N THR A 540 -2.92 -4.41 -40.08
CA THR A 540 -1.92 -5.38 -39.63
C THR A 540 -0.54 -4.80 -39.82
N GLY A 541 0.27 -4.77 -38.76
CA GLY A 541 1.58 -4.15 -38.87
C GLY A 541 2.47 -4.34 -37.66
N GLY A 542 3.59 -3.65 -37.72
CA GLY A 542 4.53 -3.57 -36.62
C GLY A 542 5.33 -2.29 -36.65
N GLU A 543 5.81 -1.92 -35.50
CA GLU A 543 6.70 -0.77 -35.27
C GLU A 543 7.92 -1.22 -34.48
N ILE A 544 9.09 -0.75 -34.85
CA ILE A 544 10.31 -0.81 -34.06
C ILE A 544 10.70 0.61 -33.68
N TYR A 545 11.15 0.81 -32.46
CA TYR A 545 11.52 2.13 -32.00
C TYR A 545 12.72 2.16 -31.07
N VAL A 546 13.37 3.29 -31.06
CA VAL A 546 14.44 3.65 -30.13
C VAL A 546 14.02 4.92 -29.40
N ARG A 547 14.07 4.89 -28.08
CA ARG A 547 13.63 6.00 -27.22
C ARG A 547 14.76 6.40 -26.27
N LYS A 548 15.05 7.71 -26.20
CA LYS A 548 16.12 8.27 -25.37
C LYS A 548 15.73 9.61 -24.78
N HIS A 549 16.08 9.82 -23.51
CA HIS A 549 16.05 11.15 -22.92
C HIS A 549 17.22 11.98 -23.49
N LEU A 550 16.92 13.09 -24.16
CA LEU A 550 17.93 14.02 -24.69
C LEU A 550 18.44 14.93 -23.60
N ILE A 551 17.52 15.47 -22.82
CA ILE A 551 17.73 16.26 -21.60
C ILE A 551 16.68 15.85 -20.57
N GLU A 552 16.83 16.28 -19.33
CA GLU A 552 16.04 15.81 -18.17
C GLU A 552 14.52 15.76 -18.41
N LEU A 553 13.98 16.68 -19.20
CA LEU A 553 12.53 16.79 -19.45
C LEU A 553 12.11 16.48 -20.89
N ILE A 554 13.04 16.18 -21.80
CA ILE A 554 12.72 15.93 -23.21
C ILE A 554 13.15 14.51 -23.58
N GLU A 555 12.18 13.74 -24.03
CA GLU A 555 12.35 12.40 -24.58
C GLU A 555 12.20 12.43 -26.10
N ALA A 556 13.12 11.79 -26.83
CA ALA A 556 13.01 11.54 -28.26
C ALA A 556 12.72 10.06 -28.50
N ARG A 557 11.75 9.78 -29.37
CA ARG A 557 11.45 8.46 -29.89
C ARG A 557 11.60 8.47 -31.40
N TYR A 558 12.50 7.65 -31.91
CA TYR A 558 12.67 7.38 -33.33
C TYR A 558 11.98 6.06 -33.63
N SER A 559 11.13 6.01 -34.63
CA SER A 559 10.40 4.80 -34.97
C SER A 559 10.43 4.53 -36.47
N TYR A 560 10.36 3.23 -36.79
CA TYR A 560 10.03 2.73 -38.12
C TYR A 560 8.82 1.83 -37.98
N SER A 561 7.77 2.12 -38.73
CA SER A 561 6.57 1.29 -38.78
C SER A 561 6.27 0.83 -40.20
N TYR A 562 5.84 -0.41 -40.30
CA TYR A 562 5.29 -0.99 -41.51
C TYR A 562 3.93 -1.56 -41.21
N GLN A 563 2.91 -1.12 -41.93
CA GLN A 563 1.55 -1.59 -41.77
C GLN A 563 0.89 -1.80 -43.13
N VAL A 564 0.00 -2.76 -43.15
CA VAL A 564 -0.91 -3.04 -44.26
C VAL A 564 -2.32 -2.74 -43.76
N ILE A 565 -3.00 -1.84 -44.47
CA ILE A 565 -4.37 -1.45 -44.21
C ILE A 565 -5.21 -2.05 -45.33
N ASP A 566 -6.25 -2.79 -44.92
CA ASP A 566 -7.19 -3.44 -45.84
C ASP A 566 -8.59 -2.88 -45.59
N ILE A 567 -9.15 -2.25 -46.60
CA ILE A 567 -10.51 -1.68 -46.62
C ILE A 567 -11.40 -2.68 -47.33
N THR A 568 -12.17 -3.41 -46.57
CA THR A 568 -13.03 -4.51 -47.05
C THR A 568 -14.52 -4.20 -46.85
N ASP A 569 -15.40 -5.03 -47.39
CA ASP A 569 -16.87 -4.93 -47.29
C ASP A 569 -17.42 -3.55 -47.69
N VAL A 570 -16.79 -2.92 -48.71
CA VAL A 570 -17.20 -1.61 -49.19
C VAL A 570 -18.58 -1.70 -49.88
N THR A 571 -19.55 -0.99 -49.30
CA THR A 571 -20.92 -0.94 -49.86
C THR A 571 -20.95 -0.12 -51.14
N SER A 572 -21.86 -0.44 -52.04
CA SER A 572 -22.07 0.32 -53.30
C SER A 572 -22.52 1.76 -53.11
N SER A 573 -23.02 2.09 -51.91
CA SER A 573 -23.44 3.44 -51.50
C SER A 573 -22.31 4.23 -50.82
N ALA A 574 -21.13 3.67 -50.69
CA ALA A 574 -19.97 4.35 -50.08
C ALA A 574 -19.57 5.60 -50.88
N PRO A 575 -19.04 6.65 -50.22
CA PRO A 575 -18.46 7.80 -50.89
C PRO A 575 -17.33 7.38 -51.84
N THR A 576 -17.15 8.08 -52.93
CA THR A 576 -16.11 7.80 -53.95
C THR A 576 -14.72 7.69 -53.31
N ALA A 577 -14.38 8.55 -52.36
CA ALA A 577 -13.11 8.50 -51.64
C ALA A 577 -12.88 7.19 -50.86
N VAL A 578 -13.95 6.49 -50.43
CA VAL A 578 -13.84 5.18 -49.80
C VAL A 578 -13.71 4.08 -50.85
N GLN A 579 -14.46 4.19 -51.95
CA GLN A 579 -14.41 3.21 -53.04
C GLN A 579 -13.06 3.18 -53.71
N GLU A 580 -12.38 4.35 -53.88
CA GLU A 580 -11.04 4.49 -54.47
C GLU A 580 -9.94 3.82 -53.64
N TRP A 581 -10.15 3.74 -52.33
CA TRP A 581 -9.20 3.10 -51.41
C TRP A 581 -9.64 1.70 -50.96
N ALA A 582 -10.59 1.08 -51.63
CA ALA A 582 -10.97 -0.30 -51.39
C ALA A 582 -9.80 -1.24 -51.70
N GLY A 583 -9.59 -2.23 -50.83
CA GLY A 583 -8.48 -3.18 -50.92
C GLY A 583 -7.31 -2.80 -50.04
N THR A 584 -6.13 -3.30 -50.39
CA THR A 584 -4.96 -3.35 -49.52
C THR A 584 -3.98 -2.24 -49.88
N THR A 585 -3.58 -1.46 -48.85
CA THR A 585 -2.55 -0.41 -48.97
C THR A 585 -1.40 -0.68 -47.98
N ALA A 586 -0.18 -0.75 -48.47
CA ALA A 586 1.01 -0.88 -47.61
C ALA A 586 1.61 0.49 -47.29
N ILE A 587 1.81 0.78 -46.01
CA ILE A 587 2.39 2.04 -45.54
C ILE A 587 3.68 1.73 -44.76
N SER A 588 4.77 2.29 -45.24
CA SER A 588 6.07 2.26 -44.56
C SER A 588 6.44 3.67 -44.11
N LYS A 589 6.71 3.85 -42.81
CA LYS A 589 6.82 5.18 -42.21
C LYS A 589 7.98 5.27 -41.22
N VAL A 590 8.76 6.34 -41.29
CA VAL A 590 9.77 6.72 -40.29
C VAL A 590 9.21 7.90 -39.49
N GLY A 591 9.30 7.80 -38.18
CA GLY A 591 8.81 8.81 -37.27
C GLY A 591 9.86 9.34 -36.29
N LEU A 592 9.68 10.60 -35.88
CA LEU A 592 10.38 11.23 -34.76
C LEU A 592 9.33 11.89 -33.88
N GLN A 593 9.26 11.46 -32.64
CA GLN A 593 8.45 12.09 -31.60
C GLN A 593 9.37 12.75 -30.59
N LEU A 594 9.09 14.01 -30.27
CA LEU A 594 9.71 14.74 -29.17
C LEU A 594 8.63 15.01 -28.13
N LEU A 595 8.82 14.49 -26.93
CA LEU A 595 7.90 14.62 -25.81
C LEU A 595 8.55 15.40 -24.67
N ARG A 596 7.89 16.48 -24.24
CA ARG A 596 8.21 17.19 -23.01
C ARG A 596 7.04 17.08 -22.05
N ASP A 597 7.26 16.49 -20.86
CA ASP A 597 6.24 16.31 -19.84
C ASP A 597 6.70 16.87 -18.49
N THR A 598 6.00 17.90 -18.02
CA THR A 598 6.28 18.59 -16.76
C THR A 598 5.10 18.50 -15.79
N ARG A 599 4.17 17.58 -16.03
CA ARG A 599 3.00 17.40 -15.19
C ARG A 599 3.40 16.91 -13.79
N ASP A 600 2.72 17.44 -12.77
CA ASP A 600 2.91 17.02 -11.39
C ASP A 600 2.48 15.57 -11.12
N LYS A 601 1.47 15.08 -11.85
CA LYS A 601 0.96 13.70 -11.80
C LYS A 601 0.52 13.27 -13.19
N ILE A 602 0.71 12.01 -13.52
CA ILE A 602 0.24 11.42 -14.78
C ILE A 602 -1.29 11.27 -14.76
N ILE A 603 -1.83 10.81 -13.62
CA ILE A 603 -3.27 10.67 -13.37
C ILE A 603 -3.70 11.81 -12.47
N SER A 604 -4.82 12.46 -12.78
CA SER A 604 -5.35 13.62 -12.05
C SER A 604 -4.35 14.77 -11.96
N THR A 605 -3.78 15.15 -13.11
CA THR A 605 -2.85 16.28 -13.23
C THR A 605 -3.49 17.56 -12.68
N THR A 606 -2.76 18.32 -11.86
CA THR A 606 -3.23 19.59 -11.33
C THR A 606 -2.48 20.77 -11.90
N ARG A 607 -1.22 20.62 -12.29
CA ARG A 607 -0.38 21.65 -12.87
C ARG A 607 0.69 21.09 -13.78
N GLY A 608 1.28 21.93 -14.62
CA GLY A 608 2.33 21.59 -15.55
C GLY A 608 1.85 21.53 -16.99
N ASN A 609 2.71 21.10 -17.90
CA ASN A 609 2.36 20.95 -19.29
C ASN A 609 2.87 19.63 -19.89
N ARG A 610 2.22 19.18 -20.94
CA ARG A 610 2.68 18.13 -21.83
C ARG A 610 2.68 18.68 -23.25
N SER A 611 3.82 18.66 -23.90
CA SER A 611 4.00 19.08 -25.30
C SER A 611 4.61 17.94 -26.08
N GLU A 612 4.01 17.59 -27.19
CA GLU A 612 4.39 16.48 -28.04
C GLU A 612 4.46 16.98 -29.49
N LEU A 613 5.62 16.81 -30.11
CA LEU A 613 5.85 17.10 -31.51
C LEU A 613 6.13 15.80 -32.23
N ASN A 614 5.27 15.44 -33.16
CA ASN A 614 5.41 14.25 -34.01
C ASN A 614 5.74 14.69 -35.42
N PHE A 615 6.78 14.12 -35.99
CA PHE A 615 7.17 14.24 -37.37
C PHE A 615 7.25 12.86 -38.00
N ALA A 616 6.64 12.67 -39.14
CA ALA A 616 6.70 11.40 -39.86
C ALA A 616 6.83 11.61 -41.37
N VAL A 617 7.52 10.67 -41.98
CA VAL A 617 7.65 10.54 -43.45
C VAL A 617 7.26 9.13 -43.83
N ALA A 618 6.26 9.01 -44.68
CA ALA A 618 5.82 7.75 -45.26
C ALA A 618 6.20 7.68 -46.76
N GLY A 619 6.58 6.50 -47.22
CA GLY A 619 6.90 6.31 -48.62
C GLY A 619 8.31 6.78 -49.05
N GLY A 620 8.49 7.05 -50.30
CA GLY A 620 9.78 7.44 -50.87
C GLY A 620 10.87 6.37 -50.68
N PRO A 621 12.00 6.71 -50.01
CA PRO A 621 13.09 5.78 -49.82
C PRO A 621 12.77 4.65 -48.84
N VAL A 622 11.75 4.76 -48.02
CA VAL A 622 11.35 3.73 -47.06
C VAL A 622 10.32 2.75 -47.62
N GLY A 623 9.84 2.96 -48.85
CA GLY A 623 8.89 2.09 -49.51
C GLY A 623 7.43 2.31 -49.11
N GLY A 624 6.55 1.40 -49.50
CA GLY A 624 5.11 1.52 -49.27
C GLY A 624 4.36 2.11 -50.49
N ASP A 625 3.03 2.18 -50.41
CA ASP A 625 2.16 2.56 -51.52
C ASP A 625 1.85 4.06 -51.62
N ILE A 626 2.09 4.79 -50.58
CA ILE A 626 1.78 6.24 -50.47
C ILE A 626 3.00 7.03 -50.01
N ASN A 627 3.09 8.28 -50.45
CA ASN A 627 4.17 9.20 -50.12
C ASN A 627 3.60 10.45 -49.49
N TYR A 628 3.87 10.67 -48.21
CA TYR A 628 3.51 11.90 -47.52
C TYR A 628 4.48 12.20 -46.37
N TYR A 629 4.51 13.44 -45.94
CA TYR A 629 5.06 13.82 -44.66
C TYR A 629 3.96 14.41 -43.79
N SER A 630 4.09 14.22 -42.49
CA SER A 630 3.22 14.83 -41.51
C SER A 630 4.02 15.45 -40.38
N MET A 631 3.53 16.58 -39.89
CA MET A 631 4.01 17.21 -38.67
C MET A 631 2.80 17.56 -37.80
N GLU A 632 2.82 17.12 -36.58
CA GLU A 632 1.74 17.35 -35.64
C GLU A 632 2.28 17.81 -34.29
N TYR A 633 1.73 18.87 -33.76
CA TYR A 633 1.94 19.36 -32.41
C TYR A 633 0.70 19.12 -31.57
N ARG A 634 0.87 18.47 -30.41
CA ARG A 634 -0.15 18.33 -29.38
C ARG A 634 0.33 19.00 -28.11
N GLY A 635 -0.46 19.93 -27.58
CA GLY A 635 -0.17 20.65 -26.36
C GLY A 635 -1.28 20.48 -25.33
N ALA A 636 -0.91 20.28 -24.08
CA ALA A 636 -1.83 20.29 -22.96
C ALA A 636 -1.21 21.10 -21.81
N GLN A 637 -1.92 22.13 -21.34
CA GLN A 637 -1.51 22.97 -20.23
C GLN A 637 -2.53 22.87 -19.11
N PHE A 638 -2.04 22.66 -17.88
CA PHE A 638 -2.87 22.46 -16.68
C PHE A 638 -2.62 23.59 -15.68
N PHE A 639 -3.71 24.21 -15.21
CA PHE A 639 -3.70 25.29 -14.23
C PHE A 639 -4.60 24.95 -13.05
N PRO A 640 -4.11 25.01 -11.79
CA PRO A 640 -4.97 24.92 -10.63
C PRO A 640 -5.81 26.19 -10.52
N VAL A 641 -7.13 26.10 -10.68
CA VAL A 641 -8.03 27.28 -10.68
C VAL A 641 -8.53 27.58 -9.28
N PHE A 642 -8.97 26.56 -8.57
CA PHE A 642 -9.43 26.66 -7.19
C PHE A 642 -8.69 25.63 -6.33
N GLU A 643 -7.50 25.99 -5.83
CA GLU A 643 -6.67 25.09 -5.01
C GLU A 643 -7.43 24.49 -3.81
N THR A 644 -8.38 25.27 -3.27
CA THR A 644 -9.23 24.82 -2.15
C THR A 644 -10.23 23.74 -2.51
N GLN A 645 -10.56 23.58 -3.81
CA GLN A 645 -11.55 22.62 -4.31
C GLN A 645 -10.92 21.55 -5.21
N GLN A 646 -9.58 21.60 -5.36
CA GLN A 646 -8.81 20.70 -6.25
C GLN A 646 -9.31 20.69 -7.70
N GLN A 647 -9.80 21.86 -8.19
CA GLN A 647 -10.25 22.01 -9.56
C GLN A 647 -9.09 22.43 -10.46
N THR A 648 -9.02 21.84 -11.64
CA THR A 648 -7.99 22.11 -12.63
C THR A 648 -8.63 22.52 -13.94
N LEU A 649 -8.17 23.63 -14.52
CA LEU A 649 -8.47 24.01 -15.90
C LEU A 649 -7.41 23.39 -16.81
N SER A 650 -7.84 22.62 -17.80
CA SER A 650 -6.97 22.08 -18.83
C SER A 650 -7.27 22.73 -20.17
N LEU A 651 -6.21 23.25 -20.80
CA LEU A 651 -6.24 23.75 -22.17
C LEU A 651 -5.52 22.73 -23.05
N LEU A 652 -6.23 22.19 -24.03
CA LEU A 652 -5.69 21.24 -24.99
C LEU A 652 -5.74 21.84 -26.39
N GLY A 653 -4.67 21.66 -27.15
CA GLY A 653 -4.57 22.12 -28.53
C GLY A 653 -3.87 21.06 -29.38
N ARG A 654 -4.32 20.92 -30.61
CA ARG A 654 -3.73 20.07 -31.65
C ARG A 654 -3.66 20.86 -32.94
N VAL A 655 -2.49 20.85 -33.57
CA VAL A 655 -2.25 21.46 -34.89
C VAL A 655 -1.43 20.48 -35.70
N GLY A 656 -1.82 20.23 -36.92
CA GLY A 656 -1.10 19.33 -37.81
C GLY A 656 -1.08 19.82 -39.25
N VAL A 657 -0.04 19.45 -39.96
CA VAL A 657 0.13 19.61 -41.38
C VAL A 657 0.51 18.29 -41.99
N MET A 658 -0.10 17.96 -43.10
CA MET A 658 0.19 16.74 -43.84
C MET A 658 0.10 17.07 -45.33
N ASN A 659 1.16 16.71 -46.07
CA ASN A 659 1.19 16.90 -47.50
C ASN A 659 1.86 15.75 -48.22
N GLU A 660 1.45 15.51 -49.42
CA GLU A 660 2.06 14.56 -50.33
C GLU A 660 3.40 15.06 -50.85
N PHE A 661 4.27 14.15 -51.22
CA PHE A 661 5.52 14.46 -51.90
C PHE A 661 5.87 13.42 -52.98
N GLY A 662 6.63 13.88 -53.95
CA GLY A 662 7.05 13.02 -55.06
C GLY A 662 5.97 12.86 -56.15
N ASN A 663 6.29 12.12 -57.19
CA ASN A 663 5.40 11.95 -58.37
C ASN A 663 4.87 10.49 -58.42
N LYS A 664 4.48 9.93 -57.28
CA LYS A 664 3.92 8.56 -57.29
C LYS A 664 2.56 8.59 -58.00
N ARG A 665 2.39 7.65 -58.96
CA ARG A 665 1.16 7.54 -59.70
C ARG A 665 0.56 6.16 -59.51
N ASP A 666 -0.76 6.06 -59.57
CA ASP A 666 -1.50 4.82 -59.56
C ASP A 666 -1.33 4.06 -60.89
N ALA A 667 -1.95 2.90 -60.99
CA ALA A 667 -1.94 2.10 -62.22
C ALA A 667 -2.57 2.81 -63.46
N TYR A 668 -3.35 3.84 -63.23
CA TYR A 668 -4.05 4.65 -64.23
C TYR A 668 -3.31 5.96 -64.57
N GLY A 669 -2.18 6.24 -63.91
CA GLY A 669 -1.36 7.41 -64.12
C GLY A 669 -1.79 8.65 -63.31
N ASN A 670 -2.76 8.55 -62.40
CA ASN A 670 -3.17 9.64 -61.52
C ASN A 670 -2.20 9.78 -60.32
N PRO A 671 -2.03 10.99 -59.75
CA PRO A 671 -1.28 11.16 -58.50
C PRO A 671 -1.92 10.35 -57.38
N VAL A 672 -1.10 9.62 -56.61
CA VAL A 672 -1.60 8.91 -55.41
C VAL A 672 -1.78 9.87 -54.29
N GLU A 673 -3.01 10.11 -53.92
CA GLU A 673 -3.38 10.99 -52.80
C GLU A 673 -3.14 10.31 -51.43
N ILE A 674 -3.20 11.13 -50.35
CA ILE A 674 -3.17 10.60 -48.99
C ILE A 674 -4.53 9.98 -48.70
N PRO A 675 -4.61 8.72 -48.27
CA PRO A 675 -5.85 8.04 -47.90
C PRO A 675 -6.61 8.79 -46.83
N PHE A 676 -7.93 8.71 -46.86
CA PHE A 676 -8.80 9.33 -45.86
C PHE A 676 -8.53 8.84 -44.44
N TYR A 677 -8.15 7.59 -44.27
CA TYR A 677 -7.85 6.96 -42.96
C TYR A 677 -6.48 7.33 -42.38
N GLU A 678 -5.61 8.05 -43.10
CA GLU A 678 -4.35 8.62 -42.60
C GLU A 678 -4.47 10.14 -42.32
N LYS A 679 -5.51 10.79 -42.85
CA LYS A 679 -5.76 12.24 -42.61
C LYS A 679 -6.18 12.47 -41.16
N PHE A 680 -5.91 13.69 -40.62
CA PHE A 680 -6.17 14.07 -39.23
C PHE A 680 -7.62 14.01 -38.79
#